data_8ef2b829b799c77f32d572cf1fbcd7f3
#
_entry.id   8ef2b829b799c77f32d572cf1fbcd7f3
#
_cell.length_a   1.000
_cell.length_b   1.000
_cell.length_c   1.000
_cell.angle_alpha   90.00
_cell.angle_beta   90.00
_cell.angle_gamma   90.00
#
_symmetry.space_group_name_H-M   'P 1'
#
loop_
_entity.id
_entity.type
_entity.pdbx_description
1 polymer ?
#
loop_
_entity_poly.entity_id
_entity_poly.type
_entity_poly.pdbx_seq_one_letter_code
_entity_poly.pdbx_strand_id
1 'polypeptide(L)'
;MKRFVWCICLLLVVLLGCQRPAESGKTEEERKVLACIDDSVEAMSVHAPEIIKKALTSATDSLTYYEYYVRKAKYFCLSATPDSMYPILDKTISYCKLQPATERRNSLLAYAYNCKAIAYHNYRKNPDEVIRLYKDATTLLANSDAKDQMPKVCANLGDAYIFKSQLPEAAACYRRALFLVDSLGLPSSENITLYLGLATIYLQLNDFETSLKYYQQTEKYFSQMSVGMQAYYLNNYGNYYYYTKNYKASLQKFLAMKVFLEKHHKTDTFDMYLCKLNLADVYLNLDKVALSEKYLDEIEPWFAENGNEVSIYYVNSIRIGQAVKQGNMAKVKDILSHEKGSDSMEFSLRQIRNRYLRKYYEAIGNYRGAYDNLRTDVQQNDSLEHNRIKMRASEIMDRFAQDTIRLHHNLEMEHKNAVVQRAYAITVAAVSLVVVIILVFALLVMRSRKRNAQDKMRNMQLRLACVRNRISPHFVFNVLNGKILKSDEHDANDLLDLTKLIRANLDLSCRLDVTLREELDFVKRYVDVEKQLVGDDFEFAINIAESVNIDQVRIPSMFVQILVENAFVHGLKGWDGHKIIHIGISKEGKNTCIKVRDNGPGFDIRSVGKKRTGLNVITQTIVIVNERNKNKMNFSLNNEQENGKAVGCVATIVIPDNIKLFI
;
A
#
# COMPACT_ATOMS: atom_id res chain seq x y z
N MET A 1 -41.10 -20.36 -52.23
CA MET A 1 -40.18 -19.20 -52.22
C MET A 1 -40.82 -17.93 -51.69
N LYS A 2 -41.98 -17.44 -52.15
CA LYS A 2 -42.57 -16.16 -51.64
C LYS A 2 -42.88 -16.14 -50.12
N ARG A 3 -43.29 -17.25 -49.51
CA ARG A 3 -43.55 -17.32 -48.05
C ARG A 3 -42.28 -17.33 -47.19
N PHE A 4 -41.15 -17.85 -47.72
CA PHE A 4 -39.86 -17.88 -47.02
C PHE A 4 -39.19 -16.50 -46.98
N VAL A 5 -39.35 -15.71 -48.08
CA VAL A 5 -38.84 -14.33 -48.14
C VAL A 5 -39.61 -13.42 -47.16
N TRP A 6 -40.94 -13.64 -47.00
CA TRP A 6 -41.75 -12.88 -46.04
C TRP A 6 -41.38 -13.15 -44.60
N CYS A 7 -41.05 -14.38 -44.24
CA CYS A 7 -40.54 -14.74 -42.87
C CYS A 7 -39.18 -14.12 -42.57
N ILE A 8 -38.28 -14.03 -43.56
CA ILE A 8 -36.96 -13.40 -43.39
C ILE A 8 -37.10 -11.88 -43.28
N CYS A 9 -37.99 -11.25 -44.04
CA CYS A 9 -38.29 -9.80 -43.91
C CYS A 9 -38.95 -9.48 -42.56
N LEU A 10 -39.85 -10.33 -42.06
CA LEU A 10 -40.45 -10.13 -40.72
C LEU A 10 -39.42 -10.34 -39.59
N LEU A 11 -38.48 -11.30 -39.71
CA LEU A 11 -37.39 -11.44 -38.74
C LEU A 11 -36.40 -10.26 -38.74
N LEU A 12 -36.12 -9.69 -39.93
CA LEU A 12 -35.30 -8.48 -40.05
C LEU A 12 -35.96 -7.23 -39.45
N VAL A 13 -37.30 -7.11 -39.60
CA VAL A 13 -38.05 -6.00 -39.00
C VAL A 13 -38.15 -6.12 -37.48
N VAL A 14 -38.24 -7.35 -36.94
CA VAL A 14 -38.23 -7.59 -35.49
C VAL A 14 -36.81 -7.37 -34.89
N LEU A 15 -35.75 -7.66 -35.65
CA LEU A 15 -34.36 -7.40 -35.22
C LEU A 15 -34.01 -5.89 -35.33
N LEU A 16 -34.67 -5.13 -36.19
CA LEU A 16 -34.48 -3.69 -36.28
C LEU A 16 -35.40 -2.87 -35.31
N GLY A 17 -36.41 -3.53 -34.72
CA GLY A 17 -37.40 -2.87 -33.83
C GLY A 17 -37.00 -2.81 -32.35
N CYS A 18 -35.88 -3.41 -31.93
CA CYS A 18 -35.37 -3.29 -30.57
C CYS A 18 -34.08 -2.47 -30.49
N GLN A 19 -34.03 -1.35 -31.21
CA GLN A 19 -33.13 -0.31 -30.80
C GLN A 19 -33.75 0.33 -29.56
N ARG A 20 -33.14 0.07 -28.37
CA ARG A 20 -33.33 0.96 -27.23
C ARG A 20 -33.11 2.38 -27.75
N PRO A 21 -33.97 3.37 -27.39
CA PRO A 21 -33.68 4.75 -27.74
C PRO A 21 -32.24 5.00 -27.29
N ALA A 22 -31.39 5.41 -28.23
CA ALA A 22 -30.01 5.78 -27.88
C ALA A 22 -30.15 6.84 -26.80
N GLU A 23 -29.57 6.59 -25.62
CA GLU A 23 -29.44 7.63 -24.61
C GLU A 23 -28.79 8.82 -25.33
N SER A 24 -29.50 9.97 -25.38
CA SER A 24 -28.98 11.14 -26.04
C SER A 24 -27.78 11.63 -25.23
N GLY A 25 -26.58 11.24 -25.64
CA GLY A 25 -25.33 11.74 -25.07
C GLY A 25 -25.28 13.27 -25.22
N LYS A 26 -24.47 13.93 -24.40
CA LYS A 26 -24.23 15.38 -24.50
C LYS A 26 -23.81 15.76 -25.92
N THR A 27 -24.40 16.79 -26.44
CA THR A 27 -24.00 17.38 -27.73
C THR A 27 -22.59 17.99 -27.60
N GLU A 28 -21.91 18.18 -28.72
CA GLU A 28 -20.58 18.80 -28.73
C GLU A 28 -20.64 20.25 -28.22
N GLU A 29 -21.74 20.93 -28.45
CA GLU A 29 -21.98 22.29 -27.96
C GLU A 29 -22.17 22.33 -26.45
N GLU A 30 -22.95 21.41 -25.87
CA GLU A 30 -23.11 21.26 -24.42
C GLU A 30 -21.78 20.95 -23.72
N ARG A 31 -20.92 20.11 -24.32
CA ARG A 31 -19.58 19.83 -23.78
C ARG A 31 -18.70 21.07 -23.76
N LYS A 32 -18.71 21.88 -24.83
CA LYS A 32 -17.94 23.12 -24.88
C LYS A 32 -18.42 24.14 -23.86
N VAL A 33 -19.73 24.26 -23.67
CA VAL A 33 -20.30 25.15 -22.65
C VAL A 33 -19.92 24.70 -21.25
N LEU A 34 -20.03 23.41 -20.96
CA LEU A 34 -19.60 22.86 -19.67
C LEU A 34 -18.12 23.09 -19.40
N ALA A 35 -17.23 22.84 -20.37
CA ALA A 35 -15.81 23.10 -20.24
C ALA A 35 -15.52 24.58 -19.95
N CYS A 36 -16.15 25.49 -20.69
CA CYS A 36 -16.02 26.93 -20.46
C CYS A 36 -16.47 27.35 -19.04
N ILE A 37 -17.57 26.77 -18.55
CA ILE A 37 -18.01 27.01 -17.16
C ILE A 37 -16.99 26.47 -16.17
N ASP A 38 -16.55 25.22 -16.34
CA ASP A 38 -15.61 24.55 -15.40
C ASP A 38 -14.27 25.30 -15.36
N ASP A 39 -13.70 25.70 -16.50
CA ASP A 39 -12.49 26.53 -16.60
C ASP A 39 -12.64 27.88 -15.87
N SER A 40 -13.77 28.56 -16.09
CA SER A 40 -14.03 29.86 -15.45
C SER A 40 -14.21 29.74 -13.95
N VAL A 41 -14.84 28.67 -13.48
CA VAL A 41 -15.05 28.40 -12.05
C VAL A 41 -13.74 28.02 -11.38
N GLU A 42 -12.92 27.19 -12.01
CA GLU A 42 -11.62 26.77 -11.47
C GLU A 42 -10.62 27.93 -11.41
N ALA A 43 -10.65 28.80 -12.41
CA ALA A 43 -9.86 30.03 -12.41
C ALA A 43 -10.38 31.11 -11.44
N MET A 44 -11.49 30.88 -10.73
CA MET A 44 -12.19 31.87 -9.89
C MET A 44 -12.44 33.20 -10.63
N SER A 45 -12.77 33.11 -11.91
CA SER A 45 -13.03 34.30 -12.76
C SER A 45 -14.19 35.09 -12.22
N VAL A 46 -14.05 36.42 -12.18
CA VAL A 46 -15.15 37.36 -11.85
C VAL A 46 -16.34 37.25 -12.81
N HIS A 47 -16.09 36.71 -14.01
CA HIS A 47 -17.14 36.52 -15.05
C HIS A 47 -17.84 35.16 -14.93
N ALA A 48 -17.36 34.21 -14.05
CA ALA A 48 -17.95 32.88 -13.91
C ALA A 48 -19.47 32.92 -13.60
N PRO A 49 -20.00 33.79 -12.71
CA PRO A 49 -21.42 33.87 -12.45
C PRO A 49 -22.25 34.28 -13.69
N GLU A 50 -21.73 35.17 -14.54
CA GLU A 50 -22.41 35.63 -15.78
C GLU A 50 -22.40 34.52 -16.83
N ILE A 51 -21.28 33.81 -16.99
CA ILE A 51 -21.15 32.65 -17.89
C ILE A 51 -22.17 31.59 -17.49
N ILE A 52 -22.25 31.23 -16.21
CA ILE A 52 -23.22 30.25 -15.69
C ILE A 52 -24.66 30.75 -15.96
N LYS A 53 -24.97 32.03 -15.70
CA LYS A 53 -26.30 32.60 -15.94
C LYS A 53 -26.69 32.50 -17.39
N LYS A 54 -25.79 32.82 -18.31
CA LYS A 54 -26.04 32.71 -19.78
C LYS A 54 -26.26 31.24 -20.18
N ALA A 55 -25.45 30.31 -19.66
CA ALA A 55 -25.61 28.87 -19.93
C ALA A 55 -26.97 28.34 -19.43
N LEU A 56 -27.42 28.76 -18.25
CA LEU A 56 -28.73 28.37 -17.71
C LEU A 56 -29.90 28.81 -18.61
N THR A 57 -29.80 29.95 -19.30
CA THR A 57 -30.84 30.43 -20.25
C THR A 57 -30.81 29.71 -21.59
N SER A 58 -29.68 29.08 -21.95
CA SER A 58 -29.52 28.32 -23.20
C SER A 58 -29.73 26.80 -23.02
N ALA A 59 -30.05 26.34 -21.81
CA ALA A 59 -30.26 24.92 -21.53
C ALA A 59 -31.46 24.37 -22.33
N THR A 60 -31.23 23.26 -23.05
CA THR A 60 -32.21 22.63 -23.95
C THR A 60 -33.21 21.73 -23.23
N ASP A 61 -32.80 21.15 -22.11
CA ASP A 61 -33.59 20.25 -21.27
C ASP A 61 -33.27 20.42 -19.76
N SER A 62 -34.08 19.82 -18.91
CA SER A 62 -33.92 19.95 -17.46
C SER A 62 -32.62 19.33 -16.95
N LEU A 63 -32.10 18.28 -17.59
CA LEU A 63 -30.83 17.63 -17.14
C LEU A 63 -29.65 18.56 -17.46
N THR A 64 -29.60 19.13 -18.67
CA THR A 64 -28.64 20.17 -19.08
C THR A 64 -28.69 21.38 -18.15
N TYR A 65 -29.93 21.86 -17.83
CA TYR A 65 -30.10 22.94 -16.87
C TYR A 65 -29.43 22.63 -15.51
N TYR A 66 -29.66 21.43 -14.92
CA TYR A 66 -29.08 21.07 -13.65
C TYR A 66 -27.57 20.80 -13.73
N GLU A 67 -27.03 20.36 -14.87
CA GLU A 67 -25.60 20.26 -15.10
C GLU A 67 -24.91 21.62 -15.03
N TYR A 68 -25.51 22.66 -15.59
CA TYR A 68 -25.00 24.02 -15.45
C TYR A 68 -25.28 24.62 -14.08
N TYR A 69 -26.43 24.33 -13.49
CA TYR A 69 -26.84 24.85 -12.18
C TYR A 69 -25.95 24.37 -11.04
N VAL A 70 -25.54 23.13 -11.07
CA VAL A 70 -24.67 22.58 -10.02
C VAL A 70 -23.25 23.20 -10.02
N ARG A 71 -22.77 23.73 -11.17
CA ARG A 71 -21.50 24.44 -11.25
C ARG A 71 -21.50 25.74 -10.45
N LYS A 72 -22.67 26.34 -10.29
CA LYS A 72 -22.83 27.47 -9.39
C LYS A 72 -22.53 27.11 -7.93
N ALA A 73 -22.85 25.88 -7.49
CA ALA A 73 -22.47 25.41 -6.18
C ALA A 73 -20.96 25.29 -6.03
N LYS A 74 -20.24 24.79 -7.06
CA LYS A 74 -18.76 24.73 -7.05
C LYS A 74 -18.15 26.12 -6.94
N TYR A 75 -18.67 27.10 -7.67
CA TYR A 75 -18.23 28.49 -7.57
C TYR A 75 -18.39 29.04 -6.15
N PHE A 76 -19.54 28.85 -5.50
CA PHE A 76 -19.76 29.27 -4.12
C PHE A 76 -18.88 28.52 -3.10
N CYS A 77 -18.55 27.26 -3.36
CA CYS A 77 -17.60 26.51 -2.55
C CYS A 77 -16.20 27.16 -2.56
N LEU A 78 -15.73 27.52 -3.74
CA LEU A 78 -14.42 28.15 -3.95
C LEU A 78 -14.37 29.61 -3.43
N SER A 79 -15.49 30.32 -3.51
CA SER A 79 -15.61 31.71 -3.00
C SER A 79 -15.92 31.82 -1.49
N ALA A 80 -15.79 30.70 -0.76
CA ALA A 80 -16.03 30.62 0.68
C ALA A 80 -17.42 31.11 1.14
N THR A 81 -18.45 30.85 0.33
CA THR A 81 -19.86 31.19 0.64
C THR A 81 -20.73 29.94 0.73
N PRO A 82 -20.51 29.03 1.73
CA PRO A 82 -21.14 27.72 1.76
C PRO A 82 -22.67 27.75 1.89
N ASP A 83 -23.25 28.73 2.54
CA ASP A 83 -24.70 28.79 2.74
C ASP A 83 -25.46 28.94 1.43
N SER A 84 -24.87 29.60 0.42
CA SER A 84 -25.45 29.75 -0.91
C SER A 84 -25.35 28.46 -1.76
N MET A 85 -24.47 27.54 -1.38
CA MET A 85 -24.19 26.32 -2.11
C MET A 85 -25.18 25.19 -1.76
N TYR A 86 -25.51 25.01 -0.47
CA TYR A 86 -26.33 23.88 -0.02
C TYR A 86 -27.70 23.79 -0.70
N PRO A 87 -28.48 24.87 -0.85
CA PRO A 87 -29.75 24.79 -1.54
C PRO A 87 -29.66 24.35 -3.00
N ILE A 88 -28.56 24.71 -3.68
CA ILE A 88 -28.30 24.32 -5.07
C ILE A 88 -28.05 22.82 -5.16
N LEU A 89 -27.19 22.31 -4.26
CA LEU A 89 -26.86 20.89 -4.22
C LEU A 89 -28.06 20.05 -3.85
N ASP A 90 -28.81 20.42 -2.82
CA ASP A 90 -29.98 19.68 -2.37
C ASP A 90 -31.08 19.63 -3.43
N LYS A 91 -31.30 20.74 -4.16
CA LYS A 91 -32.22 20.79 -5.29
C LYS A 91 -31.79 19.91 -6.45
N THR A 92 -30.50 19.92 -6.80
CA THR A 92 -29.92 19.07 -7.84
C THR A 92 -30.01 17.58 -7.48
N ILE A 93 -29.65 17.22 -6.26
CA ILE A 93 -29.74 15.84 -5.76
C ILE A 93 -31.19 15.35 -5.76
N SER A 94 -32.13 16.17 -5.29
CA SER A 94 -33.55 15.83 -5.29
C SER A 94 -34.10 15.63 -6.70
N TYR A 95 -33.73 16.50 -7.64
CA TYR A 95 -34.07 16.31 -9.04
C TYR A 95 -33.53 14.99 -9.58
N CYS A 96 -32.24 14.72 -9.44
CA CYS A 96 -31.62 13.49 -9.94
C CYS A 96 -32.26 12.21 -9.36
N LYS A 97 -32.65 12.21 -8.08
CA LYS A 97 -33.28 11.05 -7.45
C LYS A 97 -34.66 10.71 -8.03
N LEU A 98 -35.34 11.68 -8.61
CA LEU A 98 -36.63 11.49 -9.26
C LEU A 98 -36.52 11.05 -10.73
N GLN A 99 -35.31 11.14 -11.33
CA GLN A 99 -35.08 10.77 -12.72
C GLN A 99 -34.67 9.28 -12.86
N PRO A 100 -34.94 8.64 -14.01
CA PRO A 100 -34.43 7.33 -14.35
C PRO A 100 -32.89 7.27 -14.24
N ALA A 101 -32.36 6.10 -13.89
CA ALA A 101 -30.91 5.88 -13.77
C ALA A 101 -30.27 5.76 -15.15
N THR A 102 -29.89 6.88 -15.74
CA THR A 102 -29.10 6.97 -16.99
C THR A 102 -27.65 7.30 -16.68
N GLU A 103 -26.72 7.01 -17.60
CA GLU A 103 -25.30 7.34 -17.43
C GLU A 103 -25.09 8.85 -17.18
N ARG A 104 -25.76 9.70 -17.93
CA ARG A 104 -25.69 11.16 -17.80
C ARG A 104 -26.25 11.65 -16.45
N ARG A 105 -27.40 11.11 -16.01
CA ARG A 105 -27.95 11.42 -14.68
C ARG A 105 -27.03 10.98 -13.55
N ASN A 106 -26.38 9.82 -13.69
CA ASN A 106 -25.43 9.32 -12.70
C ASN A 106 -24.22 10.25 -12.58
N SER A 107 -23.71 10.77 -13.70
CA SER A 107 -22.64 11.78 -13.71
C SER A 107 -23.02 13.04 -12.93
N LEU A 108 -24.22 13.58 -13.18
CA LEU A 108 -24.71 14.77 -12.50
C LEU A 108 -24.87 14.54 -10.99
N LEU A 109 -25.47 13.41 -10.60
CA LEU A 109 -25.66 13.08 -9.19
C LEU A 109 -24.33 12.86 -8.47
N ALA A 110 -23.38 12.18 -9.12
CA ALA A 110 -22.04 11.98 -8.59
C ALA A 110 -21.30 13.32 -8.42
N TYR A 111 -21.40 14.22 -9.38
CA TYR A 111 -20.83 15.56 -9.28
C TYR A 111 -21.42 16.34 -8.11
N ALA A 112 -22.74 16.30 -7.93
CA ALA A 112 -23.42 16.96 -6.81
C ALA A 112 -22.99 16.37 -5.45
N TYR A 113 -22.86 15.04 -5.34
CA TYR A 113 -22.34 14.40 -4.13
C TYR A 113 -20.88 14.77 -3.85
N ASN A 114 -20.02 14.79 -4.88
CA ASN A 114 -18.64 15.23 -4.73
C ASN A 114 -18.54 16.67 -4.22
N CYS A 115 -19.30 17.61 -4.81
CA CYS A 115 -19.34 19.00 -4.33
C CYS A 115 -19.89 19.11 -2.90
N LYS A 116 -20.90 18.32 -2.53
CA LYS A 116 -21.46 18.31 -1.17
C LYS A 116 -20.47 17.74 -0.16
N ALA A 117 -19.71 16.71 -0.54
CA ALA A 117 -18.67 16.13 0.27
C ALA A 117 -17.53 17.14 0.53
N ILE A 118 -17.06 17.86 -0.50
CA ILE A 118 -16.06 18.93 -0.37
C ILE A 118 -16.55 20.01 0.60
N ALA A 119 -17.81 20.40 0.49
CA ALA A 119 -18.43 21.38 1.37
C ALA A 119 -18.47 20.93 2.83
N TYR A 120 -18.90 19.69 3.06
CA TYR A 120 -18.95 19.13 4.40
C TYR A 120 -17.56 18.99 5.01
N HIS A 121 -16.57 18.57 4.21
CA HIS A 121 -15.19 18.49 4.66
C HIS A 121 -14.68 19.87 5.12
N ASN A 122 -14.89 20.91 4.33
CA ASN A 122 -14.34 22.24 4.60
C ASN A 122 -15.08 23.02 5.70
N TYR A 123 -16.43 22.88 5.79
CA TYR A 123 -17.23 23.77 6.60
C TYR A 123 -17.99 23.11 7.75
N ARG A 124 -18.43 21.86 7.60
CA ARG A 124 -19.23 21.18 8.62
C ARG A 124 -18.49 20.12 9.42
N LYS A 125 -17.31 19.75 8.98
CA LYS A 125 -16.43 18.80 9.69
C LYS A 125 -17.13 17.49 10.10
N ASN A 126 -17.97 16.93 9.22
CA ASN A 126 -18.61 15.62 9.42
C ASN A 126 -17.93 14.55 8.55
N PRO A 127 -16.85 13.92 9.01
CA PRO A 127 -16.04 13.03 8.20
C PRO A 127 -16.77 11.74 7.75
N ASP A 128 -17.70 11.24 8.55
CA ASP A 128 -18.45 10.02 8.18
C ASP A 128 -19.39 10.27 7.01
N GLU A 129 -20.08 11.39 7.04
CA GLU A 129 -20.95 11.81 5.95
C GLU A 129 -20.16 12.15 4.67
N VAL A 130 -18.99 12.79 4.82
CA VAL A 130 -18.06 13.06 3.72
C VAL A 130 -17.64 11.75 3.03
N ILE A 131 -17.20 10.76 3.81
CA ILE A 131 -16.80 9.45 3.29
C ILE A 131 -17.98 8.75 2.59
N ARG A 132 -19.18 8.82 3.16
CA ARG A 132 -20.38 8.25 2.54
C ARG A 132 -20.67 8.88 1.19
N LEU A 133 -20.66 10.20 1.11
CA LEU A 133 -20.96 10.95 -0.14
C LEU A 133 -19.94 10.64 -1.24
N TYR A 134 -18.64 10.55 -0.91
CA TYR A 134 -17.62 10.17 -1.91
C TYR A 134 -17.75 8.72 -2.36
N LYS A 135 -18.11 7.77 -1.48
CA LYS A 135 -18.40 6.38 -1.86
C LYS A 135 -19.59 6.29 -2.80
N ASP A 136 -20.68 7.01 -2.48
CA ASP A 136 -21.87 7.08 -3.33
C ASP A 136 -21.51 7.67 -4.70
N ALA A 137 -20.74 8.77 -4.74
CA ALA A 137 -20.26 9.37 -5.97
C ALA A 137 -19.40 8.41 -6.81
N THR A 138 -18.48 7.67 -6.18
CA THR A 138 -17.63 6.69 -6.88
C THR A 138 -18.47 5.56 -7.48
N THR A 139 -19.49 5.08 -6.76
CA THR A 139 -20.40 4.03 -7.25
C THR A 139 -21.22 4.50 -8.46
N LEU A 140 -21.69 5.74 -8.43
CA LEU A 140 -22.42 6.34 -9.55
C LEU A 140 -21.53 6.53 -10.76
N LEU A 141 -20.30 7.01 -10.58
CA LEU A 141 -19.33 7.23 -11.67
C LEU A 141 -18.96 5.94 -12.41
N ALA A 142 -18.95 4.80 -11.75
CA ALA A 142 -18.69 3.51 -12.38
C ALA A 142 -19.69 3.18 -13.49
N ASN A 143 -20.95 3.68 -13.37
CA ASN A 143 -22.04 3.53 -14.33
C ASN A 143 -22.46 4.87 -14.91
N SER A 144 -21.50 5.66 -15.38
CA SER A 144 -21.72 7.03 -15.87
C SER A 144 -20.94 7.31 -17.15
N ASP A 145 -21.27 8.41 -17.82
CA ASP A 145 -20.53 8.95 -18.96
C ASP A 145 -19.31 9.82 -18.57
N ALA A 146 -19.04 9.98 -17.26
CA ALA A 146 -17.93 10.77 -16.71
C ALA A 146 -16.97 9.90 -15.85
N LYS A 147 -16.60 8.72 -16.35
CA LYS A 147 -15.66 7.80 -15.64
C LYS A 147 -14.28 8.40 -15.41
N ASP A 148 -13.89 9.34 -16.26
CA ASP A 148 -12.65 10.14 -16.14
C ASP A 148 -12.56 10.94 -14.83
N GLN A 149 -13.69 11.21 -14.17
CA GLN A 149 -13.73 11.90 -12.87
C GLN A 149 -13.48 10.95 -11.68
N MET A 150 -13.51 9.64 -11.89
CA MET A 150 -13.33 8.67 -10.80
C MET A 150 -11.99 8.82 -10.06
N PRO A 151 -10.83 9.01 -10.72
CA PRO A 151 -9.56 9.18 -10.00
C PRO A 151 -9.61 10.34 -9.02
N LYS A 152 -10.17 11.49 -9.43
CA LYS A 152 -10.29 12.69 -8.60
C LYS A 152 -11.18 12.44 -7.36
N VAL A 153 -12.32 11.78 -7.55
CA VAL A 153 -13.23 11.45 -6.43
C VAL A 153 -12.59 10.42 -5.49
N CYS A 154 -11.86 9.45 -6.03
CA CYS A 154 -11.08 8.50 -5.21
C CYS A 154 -10.00 9.21 -4.39
N ALA A 155 -9.30 10.19 -4.95
CA ALA A 155 -8.31 10.99 -4.22
C ALA A 155 -8.97 11.80 -3.09
N ASN A 156 -10.09 12.48 -3.37
CA ASN A 156 -10.86 13.22 -2.37
C ASN A 156 -11.37 12.31 -1.24
N LEU A 157 -11.76 11.07 -1.56
CA LEU A 157 -12.09 10.05 -0.56
C LEU A 157 -10.87 9.68 0.30
N GLY A 158 -9.70 9.59 -0.34
CA GLY A 158 -8.42 9.40 0.35
C GLY A 158 -8.14 10.52 1.35
N ASP A 159 -8.32 11.79 0.95
CA ASP A 159 -8.17 12.95 1.85
C ASP A 159 -9.12 12.88 3.05
N ALA A 160 -10.38 12.47 2.83
CA ALA A 160 -11.34 12.28 3.91
C ALA A 160 -10.90 11.18 4.91
N TYR A 161 -10.26 10.13 4.43
CA TYR A 161 -9.68 9.10 5.28
C TYR A 161 -8.42 9.59 6.02
N ILE A 162 -7.57 10.42 5.41
CA ILE A 162 -6.43 11.07 6.09
C ILE A 162 -6.95 11.90 7.26
N PHE A 163 -8.00 12.70 7.03
CA PHE A 163 -8.62 13.52 8.09
C PHE A 163 -9.12 12.69 9.28
N LYS A 164 -9.56 11.44 9.03
CA LYS A 164 -9.91 10.47 10.08
C LYS A 164 -8.73 9.68 10.63
N SER A 165 -7.51 9.97 10.22
CA SER A 165 -6.31 9.19 10.55
C SER A 165 -6.41 7.70 10.12
N GLN A 166 -7.23 7.39 9.13
CA GLN A 166 -7.38 6.06 8.52
C GLN A 166 -6.43 5.94 7.32
N LEU A 167 -5.13 5.94 7.60
CA LEU A 167 -4.08 6.00 6.58
C LEU A 167 -4.05 4.79 5.62
N PRO A 168 -4.30 3.54 6.07
CA PRO A 168 -4.39 2.40 5.16
C PRO A 168 -5.51 2.54 4.11
N GLU A 169 -6.69 2.99 4.53
CA GLU A 169 -7.84 3.23 3.67
C GLU A 169 -7.58 4.38 2.70
N ALA A 170 -6.92 5.45 3.17
CA ALA A 170 -6.49 6.56 2.33
C ALA A 170 -5.53 6.10 1.22
N ALA A 171 -4.50 5.34 1.58
CA ALA A 171 -3.54 4.80 0.61
C ALA A 171 -4.22 3.91 -0.44
N ALA A 172 -5.19 3.08 -0.04
CA ALA A 172 -5.96 2.26 -0.98
C ALA A 172 -6.74 3.12 -1.98
N CYS A 173 -7.35 4.23 -1.53
CA CYS A 173 -8.05 5.17 -2.40
C CYS A 173 -7.11 5.82 -3.42
N TYR A 174 -5.95 6.30 -3.00
CA TYR A 174 -4.96 6.90 -3.89
C TYR A 174 -4.37 5.89 -4.88
N ARG A 175 -4.08 4.65 -4.46
CA ARG A 175 -3.63 3.58 -5.38
C ARG A 175 -4.70 3.23 -6.41
N ARG A 176 -5.97 3.17 -5.97
CA ARG A 176 -7.10 2.98 -6.89
C ARG A 176 -7.19 4.12 -7.89
N ALA A 177 -6.99 5.37 -7.46
CA ALA A 177 -6.97 6.53 -8.35
C ALA A 177 -5.84 6.42 -9.39
N LEU A 178 -4.62 6.05 -9.00
CA LEU A 178 -3.50 5.80 -9.92
C LEU A 178 -3.82 4.72 -10.95
N PHE A 179 -4.40 3.60 -10.50
CA PHE A 179 -4.84 2.54 -11.40
C PHE A 179 -5.90 3.02 -12.41
N LEU A 180 -6.82 3.88 -11.97
CA LEU A 180 -7.86 4.44 -12.84
C LEU A 180 -7.28 5.42 -13.86
N VAL A 181 -6.30 6.25 -13.49
CA VAL A 181 -5.61 7.15 -14.44
C VAL A 181 -4.98 6.31 -15.57
N ASP A 182 -4.27 5.24 -15.23
CA ASP A 182 -3.64 4.36 -16.20
C ASP A 182 -4.67 3.61 -17.06
N SER A 183 -5.66 2.98 -16.41
CA SER A 183 -6.67 2.16 -17.10
C SER A 183 -7.61 2.95 -18.01
N LEU A 184 -7.86 4.23 -17.71
CA LEU A 184 -8.68 5.13 -18.52
C LEU A 184 -7.86 5.91 -19.56
N GLY A 185 -6.53 5.72 -19.61
CA GLY A 185 -5.63 6.42 -20.53
C GLY A 185 -5.59 7.93 -20.29
N LEU A 186 -5.75 8.38 -19.05
CA LEU A 186 -5.72 9.81 -18.70
C LEU A 186 -4.29 10.35 -18.71
N PRO A 187 -4.11 11.68 -18.85
CA PRO A 187 -2.79 12.30 -18.86
C PRO A 187 -1.99 11.97 -17.59
N SER A 188 -0.72 11.65 -17.73
CA SER A 188 0.17 11.30 -16.60
C SER A 188 0.37 12.45 -15.60
N SER A 189 0.05 13.68 -15.98
CA SER A 189 0.00 14.84 -15.08
C SER A 189 -1.03 14.69 -13.95
N GLU A 190 -2.10 13.91 -14.16
CA GLU A 190 -3.09 13.60 -13.13
C GLU A 190 -2.46 12.80 -11.96
N ASN A 191 -1.35 12.12 -12.19
CA ASN A 191 -0.65 11.36 -11.15
C ASN A 191 0.10 12.23 -10.13
N ILE A 192 0.33 13.51 -10.41
CA ILE A 192 1.15 14.40 -9.56
C ILE A 192 0.58 14.47 -8.14
N THR A 193 -0.69 14.81 -8.00
CA THR A 193 -1.37 14.91 -6.70
C THR A 193 -1.48 13.56 -6.01
N LEU A 194 -1.64 12.48 -6.79
CA LEU A 194 -1.76 11.12 -6.28
C LEU A 194 -0.42 10.62 -5.69
N TYR A 195 0.70 10.88 -6.37
CA TYR A 195 2.02 10.57 -5.86
C TYR A 195 2.34 11.37 -4.59
N LEU A 196 2.00 12.66 -4.56
CA LEU A 196 2.20 13.51 -3.37
C LEU A 196 1.36 13.01 -2.18
N GLY A 197 0.09 12.66 -2.41
CA GLY A 197 -0.77 12.09 -1.39
C GLY A 197 -0.18 10.80 -0.80
N LEU A 198 0.24 9.87 -1.66
CA LEU A 198 0.89 8.63 -1.22
C LEU A 198 2.22 8.90 -0.49
N ALA A 199 3.07 9.79 -1.02
CA ALA A 199 4.32 10.15 -0.35
C ALA A 199 4.08 10.63 1.09
N THR A 200 3.06 11.46 1.29
CA THR A 200 2.69 12.00 2.62
C THR A 200 2.13 10.90 3.53
N ILE A 201 1.26 10.03 3.02
CA ILE A 201 0.70 8.91 3.81
C ILE A 201 1.80 7.97 4.28
N TYR A 202 2.72 7.58 3.38
CA TYR A 202 3.83 6.70 3.73
C TYR A 202 4.82 7.36 4.69
N LEU A 203 5.00 8.69 4.58
CA LEU A 203 5.78 9.46 5.54
C LEU A 203 5.16 9.41 6.95
N GLN A 204 3.85 9.64 7.06
CA GLN A 204 3.13 9.57 8.34
C GLN A 204 3.16 8.17 8.96
N LEU A 205 3.28 7.13 8.15
CA LEU A 205 3.44 5.75 8.60
C LEU A 205 4.89 5.35 8.91
N ASN A 206 5.84 6.28 8.82
CA ASN A 206 7.27 6.02 8.94
C ASN A 206 7.81 4.98 7.92
N ASP A 207 7.11 4.78 6.79
CA ASP A 207 7.63 4.01 5.66
C ASP A 207 8.42 4.93 4.72
N PHE A 208 9.60 5.30 5.18
CA PHE A 208 10.43 6.29 4.50
C PHE A 208 10.91 5.85 3.12
N GLU A 209 11.14 4.55 2.93
CA GLU A 209 11.59 4.01 1.63
C GLU A 209 10.51 4.22 0.56
N THR A 210 9.28 3.84 0.87
CA THR A 210 8.16 3.98 -0.06
C THR A 210 7.79 5.45 -0.29
N SER A 211 7.82 6.27 0.78
CA SER A 211 7.60 7.71 0.71
C SER A 211 8.60 8.37 -0.25
N LEU A 212 9.91 8.03 -0.15
CA LEU A 212 10.95 8.56 -1.03
C LEU A 212 10.68 8.20 -2.50
N LYS A 213 10.30 6.96 -2.79
CA LYS A 213 9.96 6.53 -4.15
C LYS A 213 8.88 7.42 -4.78
N TYR A 214 7.83 7.75 -4.01
CA TYR A 214 6.76 8.61 -4.50
C TYR A 214 7.20 10.07 -4.65
N TYR A 215 8.04 10.63 -3.77
CA TYR A 215 8.63 11.96 -3.98
C TYR A 215 9.48 12.02 -5.24
N GLN A 216 10.29 10.99 -5.52
CA GLN A 216 11.10 10.90 -6.74
C GLN A 216 10.23 10.76 -8.01
N GLN A 217 9.11 10.05 -7.95
CA GLN A 217 8.16 10.02 -9.07
C GLN A 217 7.55 11.40 -9.32
N THR A 218 7.17 12.10 -8.26
CA THR A 218 6.61 13.44 -8.33
C THR A 218 7.62 14.45 -8.91
N GLU A 219 8.91 14.33 -8.56
CA GLU A 219 9.98 15.24 -9.00
C GLU A 219 10.09 15.31 -10.53
N LYS A 220 9.78 14.22 -11.23
CA LYS A 220 9.79 14.18 -12.70
C LYS A 220 8.81 15.17 -13.35
N TYR A 221 7.80 15.57 -12.62
CA TYR A 221 6.74 16.48 -13.08
C TYR A 221 6.90 17.89 -12.49
N PHE A 222 7.98 18.18 -11.76
CA PHE A 222 8.12 19.43 -11.00
C PHE A 222 7.90 20.69 -11.87
N SER A 223 8.45 20.73 -13.09
CA SER A 223 8.26 21.84 -14.02
C SER A 223 6.84 22.02 -14.56
N GLN A 224 5.99 20.99 -14.47
CA GLN A 224 4.60 21.01 -14.91
C GLN A 224 3.64 21.44 -13.80
N MET A 225 4.12 21.53 -12.56
CA MET A 225 3.30 21.91 -11.42
C MET A 225 3.05 23.41 -11.38
N SER A 226 1.90 23.81 -10.86
CA SER A 226 1.65 25.21 -10.49
C SER A 226 2.61 25.67 -9.38
N VAL A 227 2.80 26.99 -9.25
CA VAL A 227 3.68 27.57 -8.20
C VAL A 227 3.31 27.08 -6.80
N GLY A 228 2.02 27.03 -6.47
CA GLY A 228 1.55 26.51 -5.19
C GLY A 228 1.88 25.03 -4.99
N MET A 229 1.72 24.22 -6.03
CA MET A 229 2.05 22.78 -5.98
C MET A 229 3.55 22.54 -5.84
N GLN A 230 4.39 23.35 -6.51
CA GLN A 230 5.83 23.29 -6.35
C GLN A 230 6.28 23.66 -4.92
N ALA A 231 5.67 24.69 -4.33
CA ALA A 231 5.91 25.06 -2.94
C ALA A 231 5.48 23.94 -1.97
N TYR A 232 4.30 23.37 -2.18
CA TYR A 232 3.79 22.23 -1.42
C TYR A 232 4.71 21.01 -1.53
N TYR A 233 5.19 20.68 -2.72
CA TYR A 233 6.17 19.60 -2.93
C TYR A 233 7.47 19.84 -2.15
N LEU A 234 8.05 21.04 -2.27
CA LEU A 234 9.30 21.39 -1.57
C LEU A 234 9.15 21.32 -0.06
N ASN A 235 8.02 21.81 0.48
CA ASN A 235 7.69 21.73 1.90
C ASN A 235 7.64 20.28 2.39
N ASN A 236 6.87 19.44 1.72
CA ASN A 236 6.69 18.05 2.14
C ASN A 236 7.96 17.21 1.96
N TYR A 237 8.75 17.48 0.92
CA TYR A 237 10.04 16.81 0.75
C TYR A 237 11.08 17.30 1.78
N GLY A 238 11.01 18.57 2.20
CA GLY A 238 11.76 19.08 3.35
C GLY A 238 11.38 18.36 4.64
N ASN A 239 10.08 18.14 4.88
CA ASN A 239 9.55 17.37 6.01
C ASN A 239 10.00 15.91 5.97
N TYR A 240 10.03 15.25 4.79
CA TYR A 240 10.58 13.91 4.65
C TYR A 240 12.01 13.82 5.22
N TYR A 241 12.90 14.73 4.81
CA TYR A 241 14.27 14.76 5.35
C TYR A 241 14.32 15.10 6.84
N TYR A 242 13.40 15.92 7.32
CA TYR A 242 13.27 16.22 8.74
C TYR A 242 12.93 14.97 9.57
N TYR A 243 11.91 14.21 9.17
CA TYR A 243 11.49 13.00 9.88
C TYR A 243 12.50 11.85 9.77
N THR A 244 13.25 11.78 8.67
CA THR A 244 14.40 10.86 8.54
C THR A 244 15.66 11.35 9.30
N LYS A 245 15.55 12.47 10.04
CA LYS A 245 16.65 13.10 10.80
C LYS A 245 17.83 13.57 9.95
N ASN A 246 17.66 13.66 8.64
CA ASN A 246 18.64 14.26 7.74
C ASN A 246 18.43 15.79 7.68
N TYR A 247 18.72 16.46 8.79
CA TYR A 247 18.47 17.89 8.95
C TYR A 247 19.24 18.77 7.95
N LYS A 248 20.41 18.29 7.43
CA LYS A 248 21.15 19.02 6.41
C LYS A 248 20.39 19.04 5.08
N ALA A 249 19.88 17.90 4.63
CA ALA A 249 19.08 17.82 3.41
C ALA A 249 17.73 18.56 3.58
N SER A 250 17.10 18.44 4.75
CA SER A 250 15.89 19.20 5.12
C SER A 250 16.11 20.71 4.99
N LEU A 251 17.23 21.21 5.53
CA LEU A 251 17.62 22.63 5.43
C LEU A 251 17.74 23.05 3.97
N GLN A 252 18.38 22.24 3.12
CA GLN A 252 18.55 22.55 1.69
C GLN A 252 17.18 22.68 0.98
N LYS A 253 16.23 21.77 1.26
CA LYS A 253 14.90 21.82 0.64
C LYS A 253 14.09 23.04 1.11
N PHE A 254 14.11 23.38 2.39
CA PHE A 254 13.40 24.57 2.89
C PHE A 254 14.07 25.88 2.42
N LEU A 255 15.39 25.94 2.31
CA LEU A 255 16.07 27.10 1.71
C LEU A 255 15.71 27.22 0.22
N ALA A 256 15.67 26.10 -0.52
CA ALA A 256 15.20 26.11 -1.91
C ALA A 256 13.75 26.59 -2.01
N MET A 257 12.85 26.15 -1.11
CA MET A 257 11.46 26.63 -1.05
C MET A 257 11.40 28.14 -0.78
N LYS A 258 12.20 28.64 0.17
CA LYS A 258 12.27 30.08 0.49
C LYS A 258 12.66 30.90 -0.75
N VAL A 259 13.77 30.53 -1.40
CA VAL A 259 14.24 31.20 -2.63
C VAL A 259 13.21 31.12 -3.76
N PHE A 260 12.55 29.97 -3.90
CA PHE A 260 11.51 29.76 -4.89
C PHE A 260 10.32 30.71 -4.65
N LEU A 261 9.84 30.83 -3.42
CA LEU A 261 8.73 31.73 -3.06
C LEU A 261 9.11 33.21 -3.25
N GLU A 262 10.32 33.59 -2.89
CA GLU A 262 10.87 34.94 -3.13
C GLU A 262 10.88 35.29 -4.63
N LYS A 263 11.36 34.37 -5.46
CA LYS A 263 11.38 34.53 -6.93
C LYS A 263 9.96 34.72 -7.52
N HIS A 264 8.96 34.11 -6.92
CA HIS A 264 7.57 34.20 -7.39
C HIS A 264 6.75 35.27 -6.66
N HIS A 265 7.40 36.20 -5.95
CA HIS A 265 6.76 37.28 -5.18
C HIS A 265 5.69 36.80 -4.18
N LYS A 266 5.95 35.63 -3.54
CA LYS A 266 5.09 35.01 -2.50
C LYS A 266 5.67 35.18 -1.10
N THR A 267 6.22 36.38 -0.81
CA THR A 267 6.92 36.67 0.45
C THR A 267 5.99 36.89 1.64
N ASP A 268 4.75 37.33 1.37
CA ASP A 268 3.71 37.56 2.40
C ASP A 268 2.56 36.55 2.20
N THR A 269 2.91 35.26 2.31
CA THR A 269 1.95 34.16 2.18
C THR A 269 2.15 33.15 3.31
N PHE A 270 1.11 32.40 3.62
CA PHE A 270 1.16 31.32 4.59
C PHE A 270 2.34 30.36 4.30
N ASP A 271 2.57 30.01 3.02
CA ASP A 271 3.66 29.12 2.63
C ASP A 271 5.04 29.66 3.03
N MET A 272 5.26 30.98 2.91
CA MET A 272 6.52 31.59 3.31
C MET A 272 6.69 31.57 4.85
N TYR A 273 5.64 31.89 5.59
CA TYR A 273 5.68 31.84 7.06
C TYR A 273 5.88 30.40 7.56
N LEU A 274 5.20 29.42 6.96
CA LEU A 274 5.42 28.00 7.26
C LEU A 274 6.83 27.53 6.90
N CYS A 275 7.37 27.97 5.76
CA CYS A 275 8.76 27.67 5.37
C CYS A 275 9.76 28.21 6.42
N LYS A 276 9.60 29.45 6.88
CA LYS A 276 10.46 30.05 7.92
C LYS A 276 10.31 29.33 9.26
N LEU A 277 9.10 28.89 9.61
CA LEU A 277 8.83 28.09 10.81
C LEU A 277 9.59 26.76 10.77
N ASN A 278 9.51 26.04 9.64
CA ASN A 278 10.26 24.82 9.44
C ASN A 278 11.79 25.06 9.46
N LEU A 279 12.28 26.18 8.89
CA LEU A 279 13.68 26.56 8.98
C LEU A 279 14.12 26.80 10.43
N ALA A 280 13.29 27.45 11.26
CA ALA A 280 13.58 27.66 12.67
C ALA A 280 13.77 26.32 13.40
N ASP A 281 12.90 25.35 13.17
CA ASP A 281 13.01 24.02 13.79
C ASP A 281 14.24 23.23 13.27
N VAL A 282 14.50 23.26 11.96
CA VAL A 282 15.69 22.61 11.40
C VAL A 282 16.97 23.20 11.95
N TYR A 283 17.08 24.54 12.07
CA TYR A 283 18.24 25.19 12.68
C TYR A 283 18.39 24.81 14.15
N LEU A 284 17.29 24.69 14.88
CA LEU A 284 17.31 24.21 16.27
C LEU A 284 17.88 22.79 16.38
N ASN A 285 17.49 21.90 15.45
CA ASN A 285 17.99 20.52 15.41
C ASN A 285 19.47 20.43 14.94
N LEU A 286 19.96 21.44 14.24
CA LEU A 286 21.38 21.58 13.86
C LEU A 286 22.23 22.33 14.91
N ASP A 287 21.70 22.53 16.12
CA ASP A 287 22.33 23.26 17.22
C ASP A 287 22.65 24.75 16.91
N LYS A 288 22.01 25.33 15.90
CA LYS A 288 22.14 26.73 15.53
C LYS A 288 21.03 27.58 16.16
N VAL A 289 21.03 27.62 17.50
CA VAL A 289 19.93 28.23 18.30
C VAL A 289 19.69 29.67 17.90
N ALA A 290 20.72 30.49 17.75
CA ALA A 290 20.58 31.89 17.38
C ALA A 290 19.90 32.13 16.02
N LEU A 291 20.15 31.23 15.01
CA LEU A 291 19.45 31.29 13.74
C LEU A 291 18.00 30.83 13.86
N SER A 292 17.74 29.82 14.70
CA SER A 292 16.38 29.38 15.02
C SER A 292 15.57 30.51 15.67
N GLU A 293 16.15 31.23 16.61
CA GLU A 293 15.52 32.39 17.27
C GLU A 293 15.21 33.49 16.25
N LYS A 294 16.22 33.88 15.44
CA LYS A 294 16.03 34.90 14.42
C LYS A 294 14.85 34.64 13.51
N TYR A 295 14.73 33.40 13.00
CA TYR A 295 13.61 33.02 12.12
C TYR A 295 12.28 33.01 12.86
N LEU A 296 12.26 32.56 14.12
CA LEU A 296 11.03 32.45 14.90
C LEU A 296 10.54 33.84 15.33
N ASP A 297 11.45 34.75 15.78
CA ASP A 297 11.11 36.13 16.16
C ASP A 297 10.52 36.91 14.98
N GLU A 298 10.96 36.62 13.75
CA GLU A 298 10.45 37.27 12.54
C GLU A 298 8.99 36.87 12.24
N ILE A 299 8.59 35.62 12.53
CA ILE A 299 7.30 35.08 12.10
C ILE A 299 6.28 34.94 13.25
N GLU A 300 6.70 34.91 14.48
CA GLU A 300 5.83 34.70 15.64
C GLU A 300 4.69 35.73 15.73
N PRO A 301 4.93 37.06 15.48
CA PRO A 301 3.84 38.06 15.48
C PRO A 301 2.75 37.73 14.46
N TRP A 302 3.14 37.25 13.25
CA TRP A 302 2.17 36.89 12.25
C TRP A 302 1.33 35.65 12.65
N PHE A 303 1.96 34.64 13.26
CA PHE A 303 1.24 33.47 13.76
C PHE A 303 0.38 33.80 15.00
N ALA A 304 0.76 34.75 15.82
CA ALA A 304 -0.07 35.19 16.93
C ALA A 304 -1.37 35.85 16.45
N GLU A 305 -1.34 36.55 15.33
CA GLU A 305 -2.50 37.24 14.76
C GLU A 305 -3.32 36.32 13.81
N ASN A 306 -2.64 35.54 12.97
CA ASN A 306 -3.26 34.79 11.87
C ASN A 306 -3.20 33.27 12.04
N GLY A 307 -2.48 32.76 13.05
CA GLY A 307 -2.24 31.34 13.26
C GLY A 307 -3.45 30.63 13.86
N ASN A 308 -3.62 29.38 13.46
CA ASN A 308 -4.54 28.46 14.13
C ASN A 308 -3.85 27.74 15.31
N GLU A 309 -4.62 26.99 16.09
CA GLU A 309 -4.11 26.25 17.26
C GLU A 309 -2.90 25.34 16.92
N VAL A 310 -2.89 24.73 15.74
CA VAL A 310 -1.82 23.83 15.30
C VAL A 310 -0.51 24.58 15.07
N SER A 311 -0.57 25.72 14.38
CA SER A 311 0.62 26.54 14.10
C SER A 311 1.18 27.19 15.38
N ILE A 312 0.32 27.68 16.26
CA ILE A 312 0.71 28.22 17.57
C ILE A 312 1.39 27.13 18.42
N TYR A 313 0.80 25.94 18.44
CA TYR A 313 1.40 24.80 19.14
C TYR A 313 2.80 24.46 18.61
N TYR A 314 3.01 24.55 17.29
CA TYR A 314 4.31 24.26 16.68
C TYR A 314 5.33 25.39 17.00
N VAL A 315 4.96 26.67 16.93
CA VAL A 315 5.76 27.80 17.36
C VAL A 315 6.22 27.62 18.83
N ASN A 316 5.29 27.33 19.72
CA ASN A 316 5.58 27.08 21.14
C ASN A 316 6.50 25.87 21.34
N SER A 317 6.35 24.81 20.50
CA SER A 317 7.22 23.63 20.57
C SER A 317 8.68 23.97 20.26
N ILE A 318 8.90 24.84 19.27
CA ILE A 318 10.25 25.33 18.94
C ILE A 318 10.78 26.24 20.04
N ARG A 319 9.95 27.12 20.59
CA ARG A 319 10.34 27.96 21.74
C ARG A 319 10.74 27.15 22.97
N ILE A 320 9.99 26.11 23.30
CA ILE A 320 10.35 25.14 24.33
C ILE A 320 11.72 24.52 24.02
N GLY A 321 11.94 24.08 22.78
CA GLY A 321 13.21 23.49 22.35
C GLY A 321 14.39 24.46 22.49
N GLN A 322 14.22 25.73 22.12
CA GLN A 322 15.22 26.81 22.30
C GLN A 322 15.54 27.03 23.79
N ALA A 323 14.50 27.17 24.60
CA ALA A 323 14.64 27.36 26.03
C ALA A 323 15.33 26.19 26.74
N VAL A 324 14.99 24.97 26.38
CA VAL A 324 15.65 23.74 26.88
C VAL A 324 17.15 23.71 26.52
N LYS A 325 17.50 24.07 25.28
CA LYS A 325 18.90 24.09 24.83
C LYS A 325 19.71 25.18 25.50
N GLN A 326 19.07 26.29 25.88
CA GLN A 326 19.68 27.40 26.62
C GLN A 326 19.70 27.17 28.13
N GLY A 327 19.10 26.11 28.65
CA GLY A 327 18.97 25.85 30.09
C GLY A 327 17.94 26.72 30.79
N ASN A 328 17.07 27.45 30.06
CA ASN A 328 16.05 28.32 30.62
C ASN A 328 14.74 27.56 30.91
N MET A 329 14.74 26.78 32.01
CA MET A 329 13.59 25.97 32.42
C MET A 329 12.40 26.81 32.91
N ALA A 330 12.64 28.04 33.37
CA ALA A 330 11.59 28.98 33.78
C ALA A 330 10.72 29.38 32.57
N LYS A 331 11.34 29.66 31.42
CA LYS A 331 10.63 29.99 30.18
C LYS A 331 9.78 28.81 29.68
N VAL A 332 10.28 27.58 29.81
CA VAL A 332 9.50 26.39 29.46
C VAL A 332 8.24 26.31 30.34
N LYS A 333 8.39 26.49 31.65
CA LYS A 333 7.26 26.46 32.60
C LYS A 333 6.23 27.53 32.26
N ASP A 334 6.67 28.73 31.92
CA ASP A 334 5.80 29.86 31.55
C ASP A 334 4.97 29.52 30.29
N ILE A 335 5.60 29.06 29.22
CA ILE A 335 4.90 28.65 27.97
C ILE A 335 3.83 27.60 28.29
N LEU A 336 4.18 26.56 29.05
CA LEU A 336 3.27 25.46 29.37
C LEU A 336 2.09 25.90 30.24
N SER A 337 2.27 26.96 31.08
CA SER A 337 1.21 27.48 31.95
C SER A 337 0.12 28.26 31.20
N HIS A 338 0.45 28.83 30.05
CA HIS A 338 -0.47 29.62 29.21
C HIS A 338 -1.13 28.82 28.09
N GLU A 339 -0.73 27.57 27.88
CA GLU A 339 -1.23 26.74 26.81
C GLU A 339 -2.48 25.94 27.23
N LYS A 340 -3.50 25.93 26.36
CA LYS A 340 -4.71 25.11 26.53
C LYS A 340 -4.46 23.75 25.86
N GLY A 341 -4.61 22.68 26.61
CA GLY A 341 -4.64 21.25 26.23
C GLY A 341 -4.04 20.81 24.87
N SER A 342 -3.06 19.90 24.93
CA SER A 342 -2.33 19.40 23.74
C SER A 342 -2.91 18.12 23.12
N ASP A 343 -4.00 17.58 23.70
CA ASP A 343 -4.46 16.21 23.38
C ASP A 343 -5.07 16.05 21.98
N SER A 344 -5.51 17.16 21.37
CA SER A 344 -6.07 17.20 20.03
C SER A 344 -5.03 17.34 18.91
N MET A 345 -3.74 17.52 19.26
CA MET A 345 -2.69 17.77 18.28
C MET A 345 -2.23 16.50 17.58
N GLU A 346 -1.87 16.65 16.29
CA GLU A 346 -1.30 15.57 15.50
C GLU A 346 -0.07 14.96 16.16
N PHE A 347 0.05 13.64 16.06
CA PHE A 347 1.12 12.88 16.72
C PHE A 347 2.53 13.36 16.34
N SER A 348 2.76 13.67 15.07
CA SER A 348 4.03 14.18 14.55
C SER A 348 4.50 15.46 15.29
N LEU A 349 3.59 16.39 15.48
CA LEU A 349 3.87 17.63 16.22
C LEU A 349 4.07 17.39 17.72
N ARG A 350 3.31 16.47 18.30
CA ARG A 350 3.52 16.07 19.70
C ARG A 350 4.89 15.41 19.90
N GLN A 351 5.34 14.57 18.99
CA GLN A 351 6.68 13.96 19.05
C GLN A 351 7.80 15.02 19.02
N ILE A 352 7.65 16.07 18.19
CA ILE A 352 8.62 17.18 18.15
C ILE A 352 8.72 17.82 19.52
N ARG A 353 7.59 18.13 20.15
CA ARG A 353 7.54 18.74 21.51
C ARG A 353 8.04 17.78 22.58
N ASN A 354 7.57 16.54 22.56
CA ASN A 354 7.89 15.55 23.59
C ASN A 354 9.39 15.29 23.73
N ARG A 355 10.12 15.37 22.63
CA ARG A 355 11.59 15.29 22.60
C ARG A 355 12.25 16.33 23.49
N TYR A 356 11.71 17.57 23.53
CA TYR A 356 12.22 18.66 24.38
C TYR A 356 11.64 18.59 25.79
N LEU A 357 10.37 18.23 25.93
CA LEU A 357 9.73 18.09 27.26
C LEU A 357 10.40 17.01 28.11
N ARG A 358 10.84 15.89 27.51
CA ARG A 358 11.60 14.87 28.25
C ARG A 358 12.85 15.47 28.90
N LYS A 359 13.64 16.20 28.12
CA LYS A 359 14.84 16.89 28.64
C LYS A 359 14.50 17.93 29.71
N TYR A 360 13.39 18.66 29.54
CA TYR A 360 12.89 19.60 30.57
C TYR A 360 12.53 18.85 31.85
N TYR A 361 11.76 17.77 31.77
CA TYR A 361 11.38 17.01 32.95
C TYR A 361 12.57 16.36 33.65
N GLU A 362 13.55 15.88 32.92
CA GLU A 362 14.82 15.37 33.47
C GLU A 362 15.57 16.50 34.21
N ALA A 363 15.68 17.66 33.60
CA ALA A 363 16.39 18.81 34.20
C ALA A 363 15.76 19.32 35.48
N ILE A 364 14.44 19.22 35.64
CA ILE A 364 13.73 19.63 36.87
C ILE A 364 13.51 18.46 37.85
N GLY A 365 14.07 17.26 37.57
CA GLY A 365 13.95 16.07 38.43
C GLY A 365 12.60 15.37 38.39
N ASN A 366 11.71 15.71 37.43
CA ASN A 366 10.42 15.08 37.28
C ASN A 366 10.52 13.83 36.35
N TYR A 367 11.17 12.79 36.83
CA TYR A 367 11.38 11.55 36.07
C TYR A 367 10.08 10.83 35.72
N ARG A 368 9.02 10.99 36.53
CA ARG A 368 7.68 10.48 36.21
C ARG A 368 7.11 11.11 34.96
N GLY A 369 7.18 12.44 34.86
CA GLY A 369 6.73 13.18 33.67
C GLY A 369 7.52 12.82 32.43
N ALA A 370 8.84 12.61 32.54
CA ALA A 370 9.67 12.13 31.44
C ALA A 370 9.26 10.73 30.98
N TYR A 371 9.01 9.82 31.93
CA TYR A 371 8.56 8.44 31.65
C TYR A 371 7.17 8.41 30.99
N ASP A 372 6.19 9.14 31.55
CA ASP A 372 4.83 9.16 31.00
C ASP A 372 4.82 9.70 29.57
N ASN A 373 5.64 10.71 29.29
CA ASN A 373 5.83 11.27 27.96
C ASN A 373 6.46 10.25 26.98
N LEU A 374 7.49 9.51 27.42
CA LEU A 374 8.11 8.46 26.63
C LEU A 374 7.14 7.31 26.36
N ARG A 375 6.40 6.88 27.39
CA ARG A 375 5.39 5.80 27.28
C ARG A 375 4.33 6.15 26.24
N THR A 376 3.87 7.39 26.23
CA THR A 376 2.89 7.86 25.24
C THR A 376 3.47 7.79 23.82
N ASP A 377 4.71 8.22 23.59
CA ASP A 377 5.36 8.14 22.28
C ASP A 377 5.52 6.68 21.82
N VAL A 378 5.90 5.77 22.73
CA VAL A 378 6.05 4.33 22.40
C VAL A 378 4.70 3.73 22.00
N GLN A 379 3.65 3.95 22.79
CA GLN A 379 2.31 3.44 22.46
C GLN A 379 1.79 3.93 21.11
N GLN A 380 2.06 5.17 20.75
CA GLN A 380 1.68 5.74 19.46
C GLN A 380 2.51 5.14 18.31
N ASN A 381 3.81 4.92 18.52
CA ASN A 381 4.65 4.24 17.53
C ASN A 381 4.20 2.80 17.27
N ASP A 382 3.76 2.08 18.31
CA ASP A 382 3.19 0.73 18.15
C ASP A 382 1.90 0.76 17.30
N SER A 383 1.06 1.77 17.49
CA SER A 383 -0.14 1.98 16.67
C SER A 383 0.21 2.27 15.20
N LEU A 384 1.24 3.08 14.95
CA LEU A 384 1.74 3.34 13.59
C LEU A 384 2.29 2.07 12.94
N GLU A 385 3.03 1.25 13.70
CA GLU A 385 3.54 -0.02 13.21
C GLU A 385 2.40 -0.97 12.81
N HIS A 386 1.36 -1.07 13.63
CA HIS A 386 0.17 -1.85 13.31
C HIS A 386 -0.50 -1.37 12.01
N ASN A 387 -0.67 -0.05 11.85
CA ASN A 387 -1.23 0.53 10.63
C ASN A 387 -0.34 0.28 9.40
N ARG A 388 0.99 0.30 9.56
CA ARG A 388 1.94 -0.04 8.51
C ARG A 388 1.80 -1.50 8.07
N ILE A 389 1.67 -2.43 9.01
CA ILE A 389 1.44 -3.85 8.71
C ILE A 389 0.09 -4.02 7.97
N LYS A 390 -0.97 -3.40 8.46
CA LYS A 390 -2.30 -3.43 7.83
C LYS A 390 -2.25 -2.90 6.40
N MET A 391 -1.51 -1.82 6.17
CA MET A 391 -1.35 -1.25 4.84
C MET A 391 -0.58 -2.18 3.91
N ARG A 392 0.52 -2.80 4.37
CA ARG A 392 1.28 -3.78 3.59
C ARG A 392 0.43 -5.00 3.22
N ALA A 393 -0.38 -5.48 4.14
CA ALA A 393 -1.35 -6.55 3.86
C ALA A 393 -2.36 -6.12 2.77
N SER A 394 -2.90 -4.90 2.86
CA SER A 394 -3.79 -4.33 1.84
C SER A 394 -3.11 -4.24 0.47
N GLU A 395 -1.85 -3.80 0.40
CA GLU A 395 -1.08 -3.75 -0.86
C GLU A 395 -0.93 -5.11 -1.52
N ILE A 396 -0.65 -6.13 -0.72
CA ILE A 396 -0.54 -7.51 -1.21
C ILE A 396 -1.88 -7.97 -1.76
N MET A 397 -2.97 -7.71 -1.05
CA MET A 397 -4.33 -8.06 -1.50
C MET A 397 -4.73 -7.30 -2.76
N ASP A 398 -4.42 -6.01 -2.85
CA ASP A 398 -4.69 -5.20 -4.06
C ASP A 398 -3.93 -5.74 -5.28
N ARG A 399 -2.65 -6.08 -5.11
CA ARG A 399 -1.85 -6.71 -6.18
C ARG A 399 -2.43 -8.05 -6.60
N PHE A 400 -2.79 -8.88 -5.63
CA PHE A 400 -3.39 -10.17 -5.91
C PHE A 400 -4.73 -10.04 -6.65
N ALA A 401 -5.57 -9.09 -6.25
CA ALA A 401 -6.83 -8.80 -6.94
C ALA A 401 -6.58 -8.29 -8.38
N GLN A 402 -5.61 -7.40 -8.58
CA GLN A 402 -5.23 -6.91 -9.91
C GLN A 402 -4.70 -8.03 -10.81
N ASP A 403 -3.84 -8.88 -10.26
CA ASP A 403 -3.30 -10.03 -11.01
C ASP A 403 -4.41 -11.03 -11.37
N THR A 404 -5.37 -11.23 -10.46
CA THR A 404 -6.55 -12.08 -10.73
C THR A 404 -7.43 -11.46 -11.83
N ILE A 405 -7.67 -10.16 -11.80
CA ILE A 405 -8.44 -9.45 -12.84
C ILE A 405 -7.72 -9.51 -14.19
N ARG A 406 -6.39 -9.28 -14.21
CA ARG A 406 -5.58 -9.40 -15.42
C ARG A 406 -5.62 -10.82 -15.99
N LEU A 407 -5.51 -11.81 -15.13
CA LEU A 407 -5.61 -13.21 -15.53
C LEU A 407 -7.00 -13.52 -16.11
N HIS A 408 -8.05 -13.03 -15.47
CA HIS A 408 -9.44 -13.23 -15.95
C HIS A 408 -9.69 -12.51 -17.27
N HIS A 409 -9.20 -11.29 -17.42
CA HIS A 409 -9.29 -10.55 -18.68
C HIS A 409 -8.49 -11.23 -19.80
N ASN A 410 -7.29 -11.73 -19.52
CA ASN A 410 -6.50 -12.49 -20.48
C ASN A 410 -7.22 -13.79 -20.91
N LEU A 411 -7.86 -14.48 -19.95
CA LEU A 411 -8.68 -15.67 -20.23
C LEU A 411 -9.93 -15.31 -21.06
N GLU A 412 -10.59 -14.19 -20.78
CA GLU A 412 -11.72 -13.72 -21.60
C GLU A 412 -11.28 -13.31 -23.02
N MET A 413 -10.13 -12.65 -23.14
CA MET A 413 -9.57 -12.29 -24.46
C MET A 413 -9.15 -13.54 -25.24
N GLU A 414 -8.54 -14.53 -24.58
CA GLU A 414 -8.26 -15.83 -25.22
C GLU A 414 -9.56 -16.53 -25.65
N HIS A 415 -10.59 -16.49 -24.82
CA HIS A 415 -11.89 -17.08 -25.18
C HIS A 415 -12.55 -16.33 -26.36
N LYS A 416 -12.57 -15.00 -26.37
CA LYS A 416 -13.06 -14.18 -27.49
C LYS A 416 -12.24 -14.41 -28.77
N ASN A 417 -10.91 -14.45 -28.64
CA ASN A 417 -10.04 -14.75 -29.77
C ASN A 417 -10.26 -16.19 -30.29
N ALA A 418 -10.51 -17.15 -29.39
CA ALA A 418 -10.84 -18.53 -29.78
C ALA A 418 -12.20 -18.62 -30.53
N VAL A 419 -13.20 -17.83 -30.11
CA VAL A 419 -14.50 -17.73 -30.78
C VAL A 419 -14.37 -17.08 -32.17
N VAL A 420 -13.62 -15.96 -32.26
CA VAL A 420 -13.35 -15.29 -33.55
C VAL A 420 -12.53 -16.18 -34.48
N GLN A 421 -11.50 -16.87 -33.94
CA GLN A 421 -10.72 -17.84 -34.73
C GLN A 421 -11.57 -19.04 -35.21
N ARG A 422 -12.52 -19.52 -34.36
CA ARG A 422 -13.47 -20.57 -34.79
C ARG A 422 -14.41 -20.06 -35.87
N ALA A 423 -14.95 -18.84 -35.76
CA ALA A 423 -15.81 -18.23 -36.81
C ALA A 423 -15.02 -18.03 -38.13
N TYR A 424 -13.76 -17.59 -38.04
CA TYR A 424 -12.88 -17.44 -39.19
C TYR A 424 -12.52 -18.79 -39.82
N ALA A 425 -12.21 -19.81 -39.00
CA ALA A 425 -11.91 -21.15 -39.46
C ALA A 425 -13.12 -21.82 -40.17
N ILE A 426 -14.36 -21.55 -39.68
CA ILE A 426 -15.61 -22.06 -40.33
C ILE A 426 -15.81 -21.37 -41.67
N THR A 427 -15.57 -20.07 -41.80
CA THR A 427 -15.70 -19.34 -43.07
C THR A 427 -14.62 -19.76 -44.10
N VAL A 428 -13.38 -19.98 -43.65
CA VAL A 428 -12.29 -20.48 -44.51
C VAL A 428 -12.50 -21.94 -44.87
N ALA A 429 -13.01 -22.78 -43.97
CA ALA A 429 -13.35 -24.18 -44.26
C ALA A 429 -14.47 -24.32 -45.29
N ALA A 430 -15.45 -23.40 -45.32
CA ALA A 430 -16.50 -23.37 -46.35
C ALA A 430 -15.96 -23.02 -47.74
N VAL A 431 -14.80 -22.36 -47.81
CA VAL A 431 -14.16 -21.99 -49.11
C VAL A 431 -13.12 -23.01 -49.58
N SER A 432 -12.58 -23.83 -48.67
CA SER A 432 -11.41 -24.67 -48.97
C SER A 432 -11.60 -26.16 -48.69
N LEU A 433 -12.79 -26.69 -48.91
CA LEU A 433 -13.10 -28.11 -48.66
C LEU A 433 -12.16 -29.12 -49.38
N VAL A 434 -11.44 -28.70 -50.42
CA VAL A 434 -10.54 -29.53 -51.23
C VAL A 434 -9.11 -29.61 -50.64
N VAL A 435 -8.71 -28.64 -49.79
CA VAL A 435 -7.35 -28.58 -49.20
C VAL A 435 -7.29 -29.29 -47.82
N VAL A 436 -8.47 -29.61 -47.27
CA VAL A 436 -8.64 -30.03 -45.85
C VAL A 436 -8.08 -31.43 -45.56
N ILE A 437 -8.05 -32.36 -46.54
CA ILE A 437 -7.62 -33.75 -46.24
C ILE A 437 -6.13 -33.85 -45.91
N ILE A 438 -5.29 -33.04 -46.51
CA ILE A 438 -3.84 -33.04 -46.26
C ILE A 438 -3.50 -32.25 -44.99
N LEU A 439 -4.24 -31.15 -44.70
CA LEU A 439 -4.01 -30.31 -43.53
C LEU A 439 -4.51 -30.93 -42.21
N VAL A 440 -5.57 -31.74 -42.27
CA VAL A 440 -6.15 -32.41 -41.08
C VAL A 440 -5.14 -33.35 -40.41
N PHE A 441 -4.34 -34.10 -41.21
CA PHE A 441 -3.35 -34.99 -40.64
C PHE A 441 -2.19 -34.25 -39.95
N ALA A 442 -1.74 -33.16 -40.53
CA ALA A 442 -0.71 -32.30 -39.93
C ALA A 442 -1.20 -31.57 -38.67
N LEU A 443 -2.47 -31.14 -38.65
CA LEU A 443 -3.10 -30.50 -37.49
C LEU A 443 -3.28 -31.45 -36.29
N LEU A 444 -3.57 -32.73 -36.56
CA LEU A 444 -3.72 -33.75 -35.52
C LEU A 444 -2.40 -34.04 -34.78
N VAL A 445 -1.28 -34.09 -35.52
CA VAL A 445 0.05 -34.33 -34.94
C VAL A 445 0.52 -33.14 -34.10
N MET A 446 0.25 -31.91 -34.56
CA MET A 446 0.61 -30.69 -33.78
C MET A 446 -0.25 -30.51 -32.52
N ARG A 447 -1.54 -30.89 -32.54
CA ARG A 447 -2.42 -30.86 -31.36
C ARG A 447 -1.95 -31.82 -30.26
N SER A 448 -1.49 -33.00 -30.62
CA SER A 448 -0.96 -34.00 -29.67
C SER A 448 0.29 -33.49 -28.95
N ARG A 449 1.20 -32.81 -29.64
CA ARG A 449 2.42 -32.22 -29.04
C ARG A 449 2.11 -31.01 -28.13
N LYS A 450 1.12 -30.19 -28.50
CA LYS A 450 0.74 -28.99 -27.75
C LYS A 450 0.00 -29.33 -26.44
N ARG A 451 -0.86 -30.36 -26.42
CA ARG A 451 -1.53 -30.86 -25.21
C ARG A 451 -0.54 -31.34 -24.16
N ASN A 452 0.46 -32.12 -24.55
CA ASN A 452 1.47 -32.64 -23.65
C ASN A 452 2.33 -31.52 -23.00
N ALA A 453 2.55 -30.41 -23.70
CA ALA A 453 3.29 -29.27 -23.16
C ALA A 453 2.43 -28.42 -22.19
N GLN A 454 1.15 -28.24 -22.48
CA GLN A 454 0.23 -27.45 -21.63
C GLN A 454 -0.14 -28.18 -20.33
N ASP A 455 -0.33 -29.48 -20.36
CA ASP A 455 -0.62 -30.28 -19.16
C ASP A 455 0.57 -30.31 -18.18
N LYS A 456 1.82 -30.33 -18.70
CA LYS A 456 3.02 -30.22 -17.89
C LYS A 456 3.10 -28.84 -17.19
N MET A 457 2.79 -27.76 -17.91
CA MET A 457 2.85 -26.39 -17.39
C MET A 457 1.77 -26.13 -16.33
N ARG A 458 0.53 -26.61 -16.57
CA ARG A 458 -0.60 -26.49 -15.63
C ARG A 458 -0.37 -27.27 -14.33
N ASN A 459 0.14 -28.49 -14.44
CA ASN A 459 0.50 -29.31 -13.27
C ASN A 459 1.60 -28.67 -12.42
N MET A 460 2.55 -27.98 -13.05
CA MET A 460 3.63 -27.30 -12.36
C MET A 460 3.15 -26.06 -11.61
N GLN A 461 2.29 -25.24 -12.20
CA GLN A 461 1.69 -24.07 -11.57
C GLN A 461 0.81 -24.44 -10.36
N LEU A 462 0.02 -25.51 -10.50
CA LEU A 462 -0.81 -26.05 -9.41
C LEU A 462 0.04 -26.59 -8.25
N ARG A 463 1.17 -27.25 -8.54
CA ARG A 463 2.08 -27.75 -7.50
C ARG A 463 2.75 -26.61 -6.74
N LEU A 464 3.19 -25.55 -7.42
CA LEU A 464 3.78 -24.36 -6.79
C LEU A 464 2.76 -23.57 -5.93
N ALA A 465 1.52 -23.46 -6.38
CA ALA A 465 0.44 -22.83 -5.61
C ALA A 465 0.08 -23.63 -4.35
N CYS A 466 0.05 -24.97 -4.42
CA CYS A 466 -0.19 -25.84 -3.26
C CYS A 466 0.93 -25.79 -2.23
N VAL A 467 2.19 -25.64 -2.67
CA VAL A 467 3.36 -25.47 -1.79
C VAL A 467 3.25 -24.14 -1.01
N ARG A 468 2.86 -23.08 -1.70
CA ARG A 468 2.77 -21.71 -1.13
C ARG A 468 1.66 -21.56 -0.08
N ASN A 469 0.49 -22.20 -0.26
CA ASN A 469 -0.66 -22.05 0.64
C ASN A 469 -0.61 -22.94 1.91
N ARG A 470 0.30 -23.90 1.98
CA ARG A 470 0.34 -24.86 3.11
C ARG A 470 1.21 -24.44 4.28
N ILE A 471 2.11 -23.47 4.11
CA ILE A 471 3.14 -23.15 5.12
C ILE A 471 2.69 -22.03 6.07
N SER A 472 1.89 -21.07 5.60
CA SER A 472 1.63 -19.83 6.32
C SER A 472 0.64 -19.91 7.51
N PRO A 473 -0.53 -20.57 7.45
CA PRO A 473 -1.51 -20.52 8.53
C PRO A 473 -1.10 -21.28 9.78
N HIS A 474 -0.47 -22.43 9.64
CA HIS A 474 -0.15 -23.32 10.76
C HIS A 474 0.96 -22.75 11.66
N PHE A 475 1.96 -22.08 11.08
CA PHE A 475 3.01 -21.38 11.81
C PHE A 475 2.43 -20.23 12.66
N VAL A 476 1.60 -19.38 12.06
CA VAL A 476 0.97 -18.24 12.76
C VAL A 476 0.12 -18.73 13.95
N PHE A 477 -0.65 -19.79 13.76
CA PHE A 477 -1.47 -20.36 14.83
C PHE A 477 -0.64 -21.00 15.96
N ASN A 478 0.45 -21.69 15.65
CA ASN A 478 1.28 -22.33 16.67
C ASN A 478 2.01 -21.30 17.55
N VAL A 479 2.54 -20.24 16.95
CA VAL A 479 3.24 -19.17 17.68
C VAL A 479 2.25 -18.34 18.52
N LEU A 480 1.05 -18.03 17.99
CA LEU A 480 -0.02 -17.33 18.72
C LEU A 480 -0.54 -18.16 19.90
N ASN A 481 -0.86 -19.44 19.69
CA ASN A 481 -1.39 -20.30 20.75
C ASN A 481 -0.36 -20.59 21.87
N GLY A 482 0.94 -20.66 21.53
CA GLY A 482 1.99 -20.87 22.52
C GLY A 482 2.17 -19.69 23.49
N LYS A 483 1.87 -18.46 23.04
CA LYS A 483 2.00 -17.23 23.84
C LYS A 483 0.74 -16.87 24.63
N ILE A 484 -0.45 -17.10 24.09
CA ILE A 484 -1.74 -16.86 24.79
C ILE A 484 -1.87 -17.67 26.09
N LEU A 485 -1.20 -18.82 26.20
CA LEU A 485 -1.24 -19.70 27.35
C LEU A 485 -0.28 -19.33 28.51
N LYS A 486 0.53 -18.28 28.38
CA LYS A 486 1.58 -17.92 29.37
C LYS A 486 1.63 -16.43 29.74
N SER A 487 0.54 -15.66 29.61
CA SER A 487 0.54 -14.21 29.85
C SER A 487 0.52 -13.87 31.35
N ASP A 488 1.62 -13.23 31.81
CA ASP A 488 1.70 -12.30 32.93
C ASP A 488 2.68 -11.17 32.59
N GLU A 489 2.25 -9.93 32.80
CA GLU A 489 2.92 -8.59 32.87
C GLU A 489 4.14 -8.19 31.99
N HIS A 490 4.70 -9.01 31.11
CA HIS A 490 5.79 -8.62 30.18
C HIS A 490 5.36 -8.53 28.70
N ASP A 491 4.07 -8.39 28.43
CA ASP A 491 3.42 -8.63 27.15
C ASP A 491 3.80 -7.72 25.97
N ALA A 492 4.34 -6.52 26.18
CA ALA A 492 4.53 -5.55 25.08
C ALA A 492 5.75 -5.89 24.19
N ASN A 493 6.88 -6.30 24.76
CA ASN A 493 8.09 -6.66 23.99
C ASN A 493 7.91 -7.98 23.25
N ASP A 494 7.24 -8.92 23.87
CA ASP A 494 6.94 -10.24 23.31
C ASP A 494 6.02 -10.16 22.09
N LEU A 495 5.04 -9.24 22.13
CA LEU A 495 4.12 -9.00 20.99
C LEU A 495 4.84 -8.33 19.81
N LEU A 496 5.81 -7.46 20.08
CA LEU A 496 6.62 -6.81 19.06
C LEU A 496 7.52 -7.82 18.33
N ASP A 497 8.18 -8.71 19.06
CA ASP A 497 9.07 -9.73 18.48
C ASP A 497 8.27 -10.78 17.70
N LEU A 498 7.07 -11.13 18.18
CA LEU A 498 6.12 -11.96 17.44
C LEU A 498 5.68 -11.28 16.13
N THR A 499 5.39 -9.99 16.16
CA THR A 499 4.99 -9.22 14.97
C THR A 499 6.13 -9.17 13.94
N LYS A 500 7.37 -8.95 14.39
CA LYS A 500 8.56 -8.99 13.52
C LYS A 500 8.76 -10.36 12.90
N LEU A 501 8.54 -11.43 13.66
CA LEU A 501 8.68 -12.80 13.18
C LEU A 501 7.61 -13.15 12.15
N ILE A 502 6.35 -12.77 12.40
CA ILE A 502 5.25 -12.96 11.44
C ILE A 502 5.53 -12.22 10.13
N ARG A 503 6.02 -10.97 10.21
CA ARG A 503 6.38 -10.18 9.03
C ARG A 503 7.50 -10.84 8.23
N ALA A 504 8.57 -11.27 8.90
CA ALA A 504 9.69 -11.95 8.26
C ALA A 504 9.26 -13.28 7.61
N ASN A 505 8.33 -14.01 8.23
CA ASN A 505 7.74 -15.23 7.68
C ASN A 505 6.94 -14.95 6.41
N LEU A 506 6.10 -13.90 6.42
CA LEU A 506 5.33 -13.48 5.25
C LEU A 506 6.25 -13.06 4.10
N ASP A 507 7.29 -12.30 4.38
CA ASP A 507 8.28 -11.86 3.38
C ASP A 507 9.00 -13.06 2.73
N LEU A 508 9.48 -14.02 3.53
CA LEU A 508 10.13 -15.23 3.04
C LEU A 508 9.14 -16.12 2.26
N SER A 509 7.92 -16.30 2.76
CA SER A 509 6.90 -17.14 2.10
C SER A 509 6.42 -16.59 0.75
N CYS A 510 6.59 -15.29 0.51
CA CYS A 510 6.28 -14.66 -0.78
C CYS A 510 7.36 -14.86 -1.85
N ARG A 511 8.55 -15.29 -1.46
CA ARG A 511 9.70 -15.50 -2.35
C ARG A 511 9.86 -17.00 -2.66
N LEU A 512 10.27 -17.31 -3.89
CA LEU A 512 10.47 -18.71 -4.29
C LEU A 512 11.81 -19.24 -3.83
N ASP A 513 12.82 -18.37 -3.82
CA ASP A 513 14.17 -18.66 -3.32
C ASP A 513 14.74 -17.47 -2.56
N VAL A 514 15.64 -17.72 -1.67
CA VAL A 514 16.31 -16.75 -0.82
C VAL A 514 17.78 -17.09 -0.68
N THR A 515 18.60 -16.18 -0.16
CA THR A 515 19.98 -16.52 0.22
C THR A 515 19.96 -17.37 1.49
N LEU A 516 20.96 -18.20 1.64
CA LEU A 516 21.11 -19.01 2.86
C LEU A 516 21.26 -18.13 4.10
N ARG A 517 21.85 -16.94 3.97
CA ARG A 517 21.91 -15.94 5.04
C ARG A 517 20.52 -15.51 5.49
N GLU A 518 19.65 -15.10 4.56
CA GLU A 518 18.30 -14.66 4.87
C GLU A 518 17.49 -15.72 5.61
N GLU A 519 17.65 -16.97 5.18
CA GLU A 519 17.00 -18.12 5.80
C GLU A 519 17.54 -18.38 7.22
N LEU A 520 18.86 -18.33 7.42
CA LEU A 520 19.48 -18.53 8.72
C LEU A 520 19.17 -17.39 9.70
N ASP A 521 19.10 -16.15 9.21
CA ASP A 521 18.74 -15.00 10.04
C ASP A 521 17.28 -15.08 10.49
N PHE A 522 16.40 -15.61 9.66
CA PHE A 522 15.03 -15.92 10.05
C PHE A 522 14.99 -17.05 11.08
N VAL A 523 15.70 -18.14 10.82
CA VAL A 523 15.76 -19.30 11.73
C VAL A 523 16.29 -18.91 13.11
N LYS A 524 17.31 -18.04 13.20
CA LYS A 524 17.79 -17.52 14.49
C LYS A 524 16.67 -16.84 15.28
N ARG A 525 15.94 -15.92 14.63
CA ARG A 525 14.81 -15.21 15.27
C ARG A 525 13.68 -16.16 15.67
N TYR A 526 13.41 -17.16 14.84
CA TYR A 526 12.43 -18.19 15.14
C TYR A 526 12.83 -18.98 16.39
N VAL A 527 14.09 -19.40 16.45
CA VAL A 527 14.64 -20.15 17.60
C VAL A 527 14.65 -19.30 18.87
N ASP A 528 14.96 -17.99 18.77
CA ASP A 528 14.92 -17.08 19.93
C ASP A 528 13.52 -17.01 20.56
N VAL A 529 12.47 -17.01 19.71
CA VAL A 529 11.07 -17.05 20.18
C VAL A 529 10.70 -18.41 20.77
N GLU A 530 11.09 -19.52 20.10
CA GLU A 530 10.81 -20.87 20.59
C GLU A 530 11.59 -21.20 21.89
N LYS A 531 12.80 -20.66 22.05
CA LYS A 531 13.61 -20.81 23.26
C LYS A 531 12.89 -20.29 24.51
N GLN A 532 12.15 -19.18 24.40
CA GLN A 532 11.33 -18.65 25.49
C GLN A 532 10.21 -19.61 25.92
N LEU A 533 9.77 -20.49 25.02
CA LEU A 533 8.70 -21.49 25.28
C LEU A 533 9.27 -22.83 25.79
N VAL A 534 10.48 -23.18 25.38
CA VAL A 534 11.11 -24.47 25.68
C VAL A 534 11.84 -24.47 27.02
N GLY A 535 12.23 -23.28 27.56
CA GLY A 535 12.92 -23.12 28.83
C GLY A 535 14.44 -23.10 28.69
N ASP A 536 15.16 -22.95 29.82
CA ASP A 536 16.61 -22.71 29.88
C ASP A 536 17.48 -23.92 29.51
N ASP A 537 16.91 -25.12 29.39
CA ASP A 537 17.64 -26.36 29.08
C ASP A 537 17.63 -26.68 27.57
N PHE A 538 17.95 -25.65 26.76
CA PHE A 538 17.99 -25.73 25.29
C PHE A 538 19.24 -25.08 24.71
N GLU A 539 19.96 -25.85 23.88
CA GLU A 539 21.15 -25.39 23.15
C GLU A 539 20.89 -25.33 21.65
N PHE A 540 21.27 -24.20 21.05
CA PHE A 540 21.21 -24.00 19.61
C PHE A 540 22.53 -23.51 19.06
N ALA A 541 23.07 -24.20 18.05
CA ALA A 541 24.34 -23.82 17.44
C ALA A 541 24.23 -23.87 15.89
N ILE A 542 24.89 -22.93 15.24
CA ILE A 542 25.04 -22.90 13.78
C ILE A 542 26.52 -22.88 13.45
N ASN A 543 27.02 -23.95 12.83
CA ASN A 543 28.39 -24.08 12.39
C ASN A 543 28.46 -23.95 10.86
N ILE A 544 29.15 -22.92 10.38
CA ILE A 544 29.35 -22.65 8.97
C ILE A 544 30.83 -22.83 8.65
N ALA A 545 31.10 -23.72 7.73
CA ALA A 545 32.48 -23.91 7.27
C ALA A 545 32.97 -22.66 6.52
N GLU A 546 34.21 -22.24 6.72
CA GLU A 546 34.82 -21.07 6.09
C GLU A 546 34.75 -21.09 4.53
N SER A 547 34.68 -22.30 3.97
CA SER A 547 34.55 -22.53 2.53
C SER A 547 33.18 -22.21 1.93
N VAL A 548 32.17 -21.85 2.75
CA VAL A 548 30.80 -21.58 2.29
C VAL A 548 30.45 -20.09 2.40
N ASN A 549 30.23 -19.46 1.28
CA ASN A 549 29.70 -18.08 1.26
C ASN A 549 28.16 -18.13 1.27
N ILE A 550 27.56 -17.98 2.46
CA ILE A 550 26.10 -18.05 2.67
C ILE A 550 25.31 -16.92 1.98
N ASP A 551 25.97 -15.83 1.58
CA ASP A 551 25.33 -14.72 0.84
C ASP A 551 25.14 -15.08 -0.63
N GLN A 552 25.92 -15.99 -1.16
CA GLN A 552 25.84 -16.42 -2.56
C GLN A 552 25.05 -17.72 -2.76
N VAL A 553 24.94 -18.55 -1.72
CA VAL A 553 24.16 -19.78 -1.79
C VAL A 553 22.68 -19.45 -1.75
N ARG A 554 21.96 -19.77 -2.82
CA ARG A 554 20.49 -19.63 -2.89
C ARG A 554 19.82 -20.98 -2.64
N ILE A 555 18.74 -20.95 -1.88
CA ILE A 555 17.91 -22.11 -1.55
C ILE A 555 16.44 -21.79 -1.81
N PRO A 556 15.58 -22.78 -2.06
CA PRO A 556 14.14 -22.55 -2.02
C PRO A 556 13.75 -22.03 -0.64
N SER A 557 12.91 -21.00 -0.62
CA SER A 557 12.51 -20.34 0.60
C SER A 557 11.90 -21.31 1.62
N MET A 558 12.17 -21.09 2.88
CA MET A 558 11.65 -21.81 4.04
C MET A 558 12.15 -23.26 4.21
N PHE A 559 13.18 -23.68 3.49
CA PHE A 559 13.69 -25.06 3.57
C PHE A 559 14.35 -25.35 4.92
N VAL A 560 15.26 -24.47 5.39
CA VAL A 560 15.92 -24.64 6.69
C VAL A 560 14.93 -24.43 7.82
N GLN A 561 14.05 -23.45 7.67
CA GLN A 561 12.97 -23.19 8.63
C GLN A 561 12.11 -24.45 8.87
N ILE A 562 11.63 -25.09 7.79
CA ILE A 562 10.80 -26.29 7.88
C ILE A 562 11.54 -27.40 8.64
N LEU A 563 12.84 -27.54 8.43
CA LEU A 563 13.64 -28.57 9.12
C LEU A 563 13.79 -28.26 10.62
N VAL A 564 14.04 -26.99 10.96
CA VAL A 564 14.16 -26.56 12.36
C VAL A 564 12.80 -26.62 13.07
N GLU A 565 11.72 -26.22 12.41
CA GLU A 565 10.34 -26.39 12.93
C GLU A 565 10.04 -27.86 13.22
N ASN A 566 10.40 -28.76 12.31
CA ASN A 566 10.23 -30.20 12.53
C ASN A 566 11.06 -30.72 13.71
N ALA A 567 12.28 -30.20 13.88
CA ALA A 567 13.13 -30.58 15.04
C ALA A 567 12.45 -30.14 16.36
N PHE A 568 11.89 -28.95 16.45
CA PHE A 568 11.15 -28.51 17.63
C PHE A 568 9.88 -29.32 17.86
N VAL A 569 9.02 -29.44 16.83
CA VAL A 569 7.66 -30.00 16.97
C VAL A 569 7.70 -31.54 17.11
N HIS A 570 8.62 -32.19 16.42
CA HIS A 570 8.65 -33.65 16.33
C HIS A 570 9.89 -34.29 16.98
N GLY A 571 11.02 -33.56 17.02
CA GLY A 571 12.25 -34.05 17.63
C GLY A 571 12.27 -33.79 19.15
N LEU A 572 11.96 -32.56 19.59
CA LEU A 572 12.17 -32.14 20.97
C LEU A 572 10.91 -32.04 21.82
N LYS A 573 9.73 -32.07 21.24
CA LYS A 573 8.48 -31.98 21.99
C LYS A 573 8.24 -33.22 22.83
N GLY A 574 8.15 -33.02 24.14
CA GLY A 574 7.99 -34.13 25.11
C GLY A 574 9.31 -34.87 25.45
N TRP A 575 10.45 -34.34 25.02
CA TRP A 575 11.76 -34.83 25.41
C TRP A 575 12.17 -34.21 26.76
N ASP A 576 12.45 -35.05 27.75
CA ASP A 576 12.76 -34.65 29.13
C ASP A 576 14.28 -34.40 29.38
N GLY A 577 15.14 -34.66 28.39
CA GLY A 577 16.57 -34.41 28.44
C GLY A 577 16.98 -33.03 27.96
N HIS A 578 18.27 -32.70 28.12
CA HIS A 578 18.85 -31.48 27.51
C HIS A 578 18.60 -31.46 26.02
N LYS A 579 18.05 -30.37 25.53
CA LYS A 579 17.54 -30.23 24.16
C LYS A 579 18.57 -29.53 23.29
N ILE A 580 18.93 -30.13 22.17
CA ILE A 580 19.98 -29.60 21.28
C ILE A 580 19.45 -29.59 19.85
N ILE A 581 19.58 -28.43 19.20
CA ILE A 581 19.47 -28.34 17.74
C ILE A 581 20.75 -27.75 17.18
N HIS A 582 21.35 -28.44 16.22
CA HIS A 582 22.58 -28.03 15.58
C HIS A 582 22.39 -27.93 14.05
N ILE A 583 22.76 -26.78 13.47
CA ILE A 583 22.80 -26.59 12.01
C ILE A 583 24.27 -26.59 11.57
N GLY A 584 24.63 -27.59 10.77
CA GLY A 584 25.95 -27.68 10.16
C GLY A 584 25.87 -27.34 8.66
N ILE A 585 26.70 -26.42 8.20
CA ILE A 585 26.79 -26.05 6.78
C ILE A 585 28.22 -26.26 6.32
N SER A 586 28.36 -27.12 5.33
CA SER A 586 29.66 -27.52 4.81
C SER A 586 29.69 -27.56 3.29
N LYS A 587 30.90 -27.60 2.74
CA LYS A 587 31.13 -27.79 1.31
C LYS A 587 31.63 -29.20 1.06
N GLU A 588 30.90 -29.96 0.25
CA GLU A 588 31.29 -31.30 -0.16
C GLU A 588 31.52 -31.31 -1.69
N GLY A 589 32.76 -31.05 -2.11
CA GLY A 589 33.12 -30.87 -3.52
C GLY A 589 32.43 -29.65 -4.14
N LYS A 590 31.56 -29.86 -5.13
CA LYS A 590 30.75 -28.80 -5.80
C LYS A 590 29.33 -28.69 -5.23
N ASN A 591 29.12 -29.18 -4.04
CA ASN A 591 27.82 -29.14 -3.39
C ASN A 591 27.89 -28.42 -2.04
N THR A 592 26.90 -27.64 -1.71
CA THR A 592 26.67 -27.13 -0.36
C THR A 592 25.76 -28.12 0.38
N CYS A 593 26.21 -28.61 1.52
CA CYS A 593 25.50 -29.54 2.38
C CYS A 593 25.00 -28.80 3.63
N ILE A 594 23.69 -28.82 3.86
CA ILE A 594 23.02 -28.23 5.02
C ILE A 594 22.49 -29.41 5.85
N LYS A 595 22.94 -29.54 7.11
CA LYS A 595 22.51 -30.59 8.05
C LYS A 595 21.83 -29.92 9.24
N VAL A 596 20.57 -30.28 9.50
CA VAL A 596 19.87 -29.92 10.74
C VAL A 596 19.73 -31.15 11.59
N ARG A 597 20.33 -31.12 12.77
CA ARG A 597 20.39 -32.23 13.73
C ARG A 597 19.65 -31.85 15.01
N ASP A 598 18.83 -32.73 15.50
CA ASP A 598 18.29 -32.70 16.87
C ASP A 598 18.73 -33.95 17.67
N ASN A 599 18.68 -33.85 18.98
CA ASN A 599 18.98 -34.93 19.88
C ASN A 599 17.75 -35.60 20.52
N GLY A 600 16.62 -35.52 19.83
CA GLY A 600 15.38 -36.14 20.28
C GLY A 600 15.33 -37.65 20.16
N PRO A 601 14.21 -38.30 20.43
CA PRO A 601 14.09 -39.75 20.40
C PRO A 601 14.14 -40.39 19.00
N GLY A 602 14.37 -39.55 17.94
CA GLY A 602 14.30 -39.99 16.55
C GLY A 602 12.86 -40.23 16.08
N PHE A 603 12.70 -40.85 14.93
CA PHE A 603 11.38 -41.12 14.33
C PHE A 603 11.26 -42.55 13.81
N ASP A 604 10.04 -43.11 13.83
CA ASP A 604 9.75 -44.39 13.21
C ASP A 604 9.66 -44.24 11.67
N ILE A 605 10.60 -44.88 10.98
CA ILE A 605 10.72 -44.88 9.52
C ILE A 605 9.43 -45.37 8.83
N ARG A 606 8.67 -46.27 9.48
CA ARG A 606 7.39 -46.81 8.95
C ARG A 606 6.22 -45.84 9.03
N SER A 607 6.31 -44.82 9.88
CA SER A 607 5.25 -43.79 10.10
C SER A 607 5.37 -42.59 9.16
N VAL A 608 6.40 -42.49 8.34
CA VAL A 608 6.75 -41.32 7.52
C VAL A 608 5.71 -40.99 6.41
N GLY A 609 4.74 -41.88 6.12
CA GLY A 609 3.93 -41.82 4.90
C GLY A 609 2.63 -40.99 4.93
N LYS A 610 2.06 -40.56 6.05
CA LYS A 610 0.65 -40.11 6.01
C LYS A 610 0.29 -38.69 6.54
N LYS A 611 1.14 -37.94 7.24
CA LYS A 611 0.74 -36.62 7.82
C LYS A 611 1.81 -35.50 7.94
N ARG A 612 2.96 -35.56 7.29
CA ARG A 612 4.00 -34.52 7.44
C ARG A 612 3.97 -33.51 6.30
N THR A 613 3.22 -32.46 6.48
CA THR A 613 2.96 -31.41 5.47
C THR A 613 4.25 -30.68 5.03
N GLY A 614 5.14 -30.33 5.98
CA GLY A 614 6.38 -29.58 5.71
C GLY A 614 7.40 -30.36 4.87
N LEU A 615 7.73 -31.60 5.24
CA LEU A 615 8.71 -32.43 4.50
C LEU A 615 8.24 -32.78 3.11
N ASN A 616 6.93 -32.91 2.88
CA ASN A 616 6.35 -33.10 1.55
C ASN A 616 6.58 -31.87 0.67
N VAL A 617 6.57 -30.67 1.24
CA VAL A 617 6.89 -29.44 0.51
C VAL A 617 8.33 -29.45 0.03
N ILE A 618 9.28 -29.77 0.91
CA ILE A 618 10.71 -29.90 0.54
C ILE A 618 10.86 -30.92 -0.60
N THR A 619 10.33 -32.12 -0.42
CA THR A 619 10.44 -33.20 -1.41
C THR A 619 9.83 -32.83 -2.75
N GLN A 620 8.62 -32.26 -2.75
CA GLN A 620 7.96 -31.84 -3.99
C GLN A 620 8.70 -30.70 -4.70
N THR A 621 9.22 -29.74 -3.94
CA THR A 621 10.00 -28.64 -4.51
C THR A 621 11.31 -29.14 -5.11
N ILE A 622 12.01 -30.06 -4.44
CA ILE A 622 13.22 -30.72 -4.98
C ILE A 622 12.90 -31.47 -6.28
N VAL A 623 11.82 -32.22 -6.35
CA VAL A 623 11.40 -32.88 -7.59
C VAL A 623 11.22 -31.86 -8.72
N ILE A 624 10.52 -30.73 -8.44
CA ILE A 624 10.29 -29.69 -9.43
C ILE A 624 11.61 -29.05 -9.90
N VAL A 625 12.51 -28.71 -8.96
CA VAL A 625 13.82 -28.13 -9.28
C VAL A 625 14.66 -29.13 -10.07
N ASN A 626 14.63 -30.39 -9.69
CA ASN A 626 15.40 -31.45 -10.30
C ASN A 626 14.94 -31.79 -11.73
N GLU A 627 13.67 -31.60 -12.07
CA GLU A 627 13.20 -31.81 -13.46
C GLU A 627 13.93 -30.90 -14.46
N ARG A 628 14.42 -29.75 -14.03
CA ARG A 628 15.04 -28.72 -14.89
C ARG A 628 16.56 -28.65 -14.84
N ASN A 629 17.17 -29.38 -13.94
CA ASN A 629 18.61 -29.32 -13.71
C ASN A 629 19.29 -30.67 -14.04
N LYS A 630 20.50 -30.60 -14.60
CA LYS A 630 21.35 -31.79 -14.78
C LYS A 630 21.87 -32.28 -13.44
N ASN A 631 22.36 -31.34 -12.62
CA ASN A 631 22.79 -31.61 -11.25
C ASN A 631 21.56 -31.58 -10.34
N LYS A 632 21.43 -32.58 -9.49
CA LYS A 632 20.22 -32.80 -8.70
C LYS A 632 20.42 -32.37 -7.25
N MET A 633 19.47 -31.62 -6.71
CA MET A 633 19.33 -31.49 -5.25
C MET A 633 18.93 -32.83 -4.65
N ASN A 634 19.36 -33.07 -3.44
CA ASN A 634 18.94 -34.24 -2.68
C ASN A 634 18.50 -33.85 -1.27
N PHE A 635 17.55 -34.58 -0.74
CA PHE A 635 17.08 -34.47 0.65
C PHE A 635 17.05 -35.86 1.25
N SER A 636 17.63 -36.01 2.47
CA SER A 636 17.58 -37.22 3.25
C SER A 636 17.27 -36.90 4.70
N LEU A 637 16.57 -37.81 5.37
CA LEU A 637 16.21 -37.74 6.76
C LEU A 637 16.56 -39.07 7.40
N ASN A 638 17.46 -39.08 8.38
CA ASN A 638 17.97 -40.29 9.01
C ASN A 638 17.97 -40.16 10.54
N ASN A 639 17.73 -41.27 11.25
CA ASN A 639 17.97 -41.32 12.66
C ASN A 639 19.47 -41.52 12.94
N GLU A 640 20.04 -40.79 13.89
CA GLU A 640 21.31 -41.12 14.49
C GLU A 640 21.12 -42.26 15.45
N GLN A 641 22.05 -43.20 15.43
CA GLN A 641 22.01 -44.39 16.29
C GLN A 641 23.27 -44.46 17.13
N GLU A 642 23.09 -44.64 18.41
CA GLU A 642 24.14 -45.00 19.36
C GLU A 642 23.74 -46.27 20.10
N ASN A 643 24.60 -47.31 20.04
CA ASN A 643 24.30 -48.60 20.61
C ASN A 643 22.96 -49.25 20.16
N GLY A 644 22.56 -49.00 18.90
CA GLY A 644 21.33 -49.55 18.32
C GLY A 644 20.03 -48.83 18.74
N LYS A 645 20.10 -47.75 19.50
CA LYS A 645 18.97 -46.88 19.84
C LYS A 645 19.09 -45.56 19.09
N ALA A 646 17.97 -45.00 18.62
CA ALA A 646 17.95 -43.69 18.03
C ALA A 646 18.20 -42.63 19.13
N VAL A 647 19.21 -41.76 18.89
CA VAL A 647 19.63 -40.68 19.80
C VAL A 647 19.47 -39.30 19.18
N GLY A 648 18.79 -39.21 18.06
CA GLY A 648 18.54 -37.96 17.35
C GLY A 648 18.09 -38.19 15.93
N CYS A 649 17.81 -37.09 15.26
CA CYS A 649 17.48 -37.07 13.85
C CYS A 649 18.38 -36.08 13.09
N VAL A 650 18.80 -36.46 11.88
CA VAL A 650 19.56 -35.59 10.97
C VAL A 650 18.81 -35.43 9.65
N ALA A 651 18.41 -34.22 9.34
CA ALA A 651 17.89 -33.84 8.04
C ALA A 651 19.02 -33.21 7.22
N THR A 652 19.27 -33.72 6.03
CA THR A 652 20.34 -33.27 5.15
C THR A 652 19.77 -32.78 3.81
N ILE A 653 20.14 -31.59 3.40
CA ILE A 653 19.87 -31.03 2.06
C ILE A 653 21.22 -30.85 1.35
N VAL A 654 21.33 -31.36 0.15
CA VAL A 654 22.50 -31.22 -0.71
C VAL A 654 22.13 -30.37 -1.93
N ILE A 655 22.82 -29.26 -2.12
CA ILE A 655 22.56 -28.26 -3.15
C ILE A 655 23.80 -28.12 -4.04
N PRO A 656 23.72 -28.45 -5.34
CA PRO A 656 24.81 -28.20 -6.28
C PRO A 656 25.01 -26.70 -6.55
N ASP A 657 26.30 -26.27 -6.72
CA ASP A 657 26.66 -24.85 -6.93
C ASP A 657 25.97 -24.16 -8.11
N ASN A 658 25.77 -24.87 -9.19
CA ASN A 658 25.21 -24.33 -10.43
C ASN A 658 23.74 -24.72 -10.65
N ILE A 659 22.97 -24.88 -9.59
CA ILE A 659 21.57 -25.23 -9.68
C ILE A 659 20.72 -23.99 -10.01
N LYS A 660 19.82 -24.15 -10.96
CA LYS A 660 18.78 -23.14 -11.27
C LYS A 660 17.54 -23.47 -10.45
N LEU A 661 17.24 -22.67 -9.44
CA LEU A 661 16.12 -22.92 -8.55
C LEU A 661 14.79 -22.53 -9.23
N PHE A 662 14.65 -21.28 -9.65
CA PHE A 662 13.45 -20.77 -10.32
C PHE A 662 13.86 -19.72 -11.37
N ILE A 663 12.97 -19.44 -12.33
CA ILE A 663 13.21 -18.43 -13.38
C ILE A 663 12.49 -17.14 -12.98
#